data_f7337a5bdcbf9d4392a0029cd1508935
#
_entry.id   f7337a5bdcbf9d4392a0029cd1508935
#
_cell.length_a   1.000
_cell.length_b   1.000
_cell.length_c   1.000
_cell.angle_alpha   90.00
_cell.angle_beta   90.00
_cell.angle_gamma   90.00
#
_symmetry.space_group_name_H-M   'P 1'
#
loop_
_entity.id
_entity.type
_entity.pdbx_description
1 polymer ?
#
loop_
_entity_poly.entity_id
_entity_poly.type
_entity_poly.pdbx_seq_one_letter_code
_entity_poly.pdbx_strand_id
1 'polypeptide(L)'
;MRINNKKRPLKRSLLTLLITATVAAPYSYAATLSVSLPEQSLADSLNTIAKQGQVQILFDANAIKNLRAPALSGQYETHTALQKVLIGSGMEIISQGNGFVIRPLATSSTIVIPEVKVTGIGSSYHPATDVVSAPQYITAEEIKQRNTGDGNVTDLLKSNPAVQFANNDSNSMNQGEIKPSRISIHGSSSYQNAYKLDGVSFNNDFDPANSGNGETNTRITSDEQGMYLDSRLIDSVTVYDNNIPVEFGGFTGGTVEVQSRRWSGETHANAYYRTTRSSWNNIFTDPKLKFDTANNDFSNPARFQKKYDKQNYGGWFETGLTENTGLIFSASRRESTIPMMISAEGGVVHTPEGELEHVLQSPHYRDQTRTSDNYFIKYSWNISDKQSFDLSSNIARYKSYLFSSSVYNSGYDNEHNGLSFTALYKHQLALGTLELTAGYQNLEDKRTNDQDYFIKVEDYTDWQHPDQVSSGGQGDLRSKQETYSAKSIMRFDPIVWGTVTHRPTTGFEISRTKGAYIRDKTYYNYTYRGMTVNDEWMGSLSQTTRFLAGTHNASYTNYSFFIDDNIQYKRLTLRPGVRLDRDDFVQKNNLSPRLSATYDIWGTGNTLIIGGVNRYYGRSMLTYALYGAQNAGLQHCYFDCQTSEEKWTNRTDFDGVDSLKTPYNDEFTLGLQQEIASTTWRLQYVHRNGRDEVRSDTKYPDSTIDEKRAIRHFNNNGRSTHDTLTLSVRNSQPWELAKADHVFNASISWQKSKTNTPKDSGYANFDPSVQGMNYDKVWYGGKIINAKDLPSDNFNSPLKVTAELTSVWDEVGVTWFNRLQWNGARSQAEKANNGAPKPSEYGPLFEYKKRHYSSRFTWDTKLSWQPEFAYGVDISVEVNNVLNTKNVNDYITYQDKEYKSYEPGRQFWLQVSYDY
;
A
#
# COMPACT_ATOMS: atom_id res chain seq x y z
N MET A 1 42.42 4.78 36.42
CA MET A 1 43.04 4.40 35.17
C MET A 1 42.22 5.00 34.03
N ARG A 2 42.75 6.00 33.34
CA ARG A 2 41.98 6.72 32.31
C ARG A 2 41.96 5.88 31.04
N ILE A 3 40.75 5.60 30.46
CA ILE A 3 40.63 5.02 29.13
C ILE A 3 39.92 6.07 28.24
N ASN A 4 40.66 6.49 27.22
CA ASN A 4 40.29 7.45 26.21
C ASN A 4 39.19 6.94 25.30
N ASN A 5 38.07 7.63 25.23
CA ASN A 5 37.06 7.48 24.18
C ASN A 5 37.49 8.22 22.91
N LYS A 6 37.99 7.48 21.92
CA LYS A 6 38.17 8.00 20.56
C LYS A 6 36.83 7.92 19.81
N LYS A 7 36.13 9.04 19.71
CA LYS A 7 35.05 9.24 18.75
C LYS A 7 35.63 9.22 17.31
N ARG A 8 35.16 8.31 16.48
CA ARG A 8 35.46 8.31 15.04
C ARG A 8 34.56 9.32 14.33
N PRO A 9 35.06 10.26 13.57
CA PRO A 9 34.26 11.16 12.74
C PRO A 9 34.13 10.57 11.31
N LEU A 10 33.02 9.93 11.01
CA LEU A 10 32.77 9.42 9.64
C LEU A 10 31.58 10.09 8.94
N LYS A 11 31.12 11.23 9.44
CA LYS A 11 29.93 11.92 8.87
C LYS A 11 30.22 13.21 8.07
N ARG A 12 31.51 13.54 7.81
CA ARG A 12 31.84 14.76 7.05
C ARG A 12 32.36 14.56 5.62
N SER A 13 32.61 13.31 5.21
CA SER A 13 33.27 13.05 3.92
C SER A 13 32.30 12.85 2.73
N LEU A 14 31.02 12.55 2.96
CA LEU A 14 30.08 12.35 1.84
C LEU A 14 29.49 13.65 1.29
N LEU A 15 29.33 14.67 2.12
CA LEU A 15 28.79 15.96 1.66
C LEU A 15 29.81 16.75 0.85
N THR A 16 31.09 16.52 1.07
CA THR A 16 32.18 17.21 0.34
C THR A 16 32.47 16.60 -1.04
N LEU A 17 32.08 15.33 -1.24
CA LEU A 17 32.23 14.65 -2.54
C LEU A 17 31.11 15.01 -3.54
N LEU A 18 29.93 15.38 -3.06
CA LEU A 18 28.81 15.82 -3.92
C LEU A 18 28.98 17.26 -4.44
N ILE A 19 29.76 18.11 -3.75
CA ILE A 19 29.96 19.52 -4.14
C ILE A 19 31.12 19.68 -5.12
N THR A 20 32.05 18.73 -5.22
CA THR A 20 33.19 18.83 -6.12
C THR A 20 33.02 18.21 -7.50
N ALA A 21 31.89 17.54 -7.76
CA ALA A 21 31.56 16.97 -9.08
C ALA A 21 30.75 17.91 -10.00
N THR A 22 30.44 19.14 -9.56
CA THR A 22 29.60 20.09 -10.30
C THR A 22 30.35 21.18 -11.10
N VAL A 23 31.59 20.96 -11.44
CA VAL A 23 32.32 21.95 -12.28
C VAL A 23 32.96 21.26 -13.48
N ALA A 24 32.15 20.88 -14.46
CA ALA A 24 32.48 20.77 -15.88
C ALA A 24 31.31 20.27 -16.71
N ALA A 25 30.22 21.03 -16.86
CA ALA A 25 29.28 20.80 -17.95
C ALA A 25 29.59 21.83 -19.05
N PRO A 26 29.72 21.44 -20.33
CA PRO A 26 29.85 22.42 -21.40
C PRO A 26 28.49 23.11 -21.59
N TYR A 27 28.50 24.43 -21.48
CA TYR A 27 27.37 25.26 -21.88
C TYR A 27 27.06 25.02 -23.36
N SER A 28 25.93 24.33 -23.65
CA SER A 28 25.35 24.32 -24.97
C SER A 28 24.70 25.69 -25.20
N TYR A 29 25.33 26.55 -25.95
CA TYR A 29 24.71 27.79 -26.43
C TYR A 29 23.62 27.41 -27.41
N ALA A 30 22.35 27.66 -27.06
CA ALA A 30 21.24 27.62 -28.02
C ALA A 30 21.60 28.64 -29.13
N ALA A 31 21.73 28.15 -30.36
CA ALA A 31 22.09 28.97 -31.50
C ALA A 31 20.92 29.90 -31.81
N THR A 32 21.11 31.22 -31.61
CA THR A 32 20.17 32.25 -32.05
C THR A 32 20.22 32.42 -33.54
N LEU A 33 19.05 32.31 -34.22
CA LEU A 33 18.81 32.49 -35.64
C LEU A 33 18.52 33.95 -35.96
N SER A 34 19.20 34.50 -36.93
CA SER A 34 18.84 35.78 -37.55
C SER A 34 17.83 35.54 -38.68
N VAL A 35 16.55 35.74 -38.39
CA VAL A 35 15.44 35.45 -39.31
C VAL A 35 14.96 36.74 -39.94
N SER A 36 14.77 36.71 -41.27
CA SER A 36 14.12 37.77 -42.03
C SER A 36 13.23 37.12 -43.09
N LEU A 37 11.96 36.83 -42.73
CA LEU A 37 10.95 36.16 -43.57
C LEU A 37 9.85 37.17 -43.89
N PRO A 38 9.50 37.39 -45.15
CA PRO A 38 8.28 38.09 -45.52
C PRO A 38 7.06 37.20 -45.26
N GLU A 39 5.87 37.77 -45.34
CA GLU A 39 4.65 36.96 -45.36
C GLU A 39 4.63 36.02 -46.56
N GLN A 40 4.73 34.73 -46.35
CA GLN A 40 4.84 33.72 -47.42
C GLN A 40 4.10 32.44 -47.06
N SER A 41 4.22 31.37 -47.86
CA SER A 41 3.63 30.09 -47.53
C SER A 41 4.24 29.56 -46.23
N LEU A 42 3.43 28.90 -45.42
CA LEU A 42 3.92 28.28 -44.14
C LEU A 42 5.04 27.26 -44.41
N ALA A 43 4.93 26.49 -45.50
CA ALA A 43 5.93 25.53 -45.92
C ALA A 43 7.30 26.18 -46.20
N ASP A 44 7.31 27.34 -46.93
CA ASP A 44 8.57 28.04 -47.21
C ASP A 44 9.21 28.62 -45.95
N SER A 45 8.38 29.15 -45.03
CA SER A 45 8.86 29.67 -43.74
C SER A 45 9.47 28.58 -42.86
N LEU A 46 8.81 27.42 -42.74
CA LEU A 46 9.32 26.25 -41.99
C LEU A 46 10.62 25.74 -42.61
N ASN A 47 10.70 25.57 -43.93
CA ASN A 47 11.90 25.13 -44.64
C ASN A 47 13.08 26.10 -44.45
N THR A 48 12.80 27.42 -44.46
CA THR A 48 13.84 28.42 -44.26
C THR A 48 14.40 28.38 -42.84
N ILE A 49 13.51 28.27 -41.84
CA ILE A 49 13.90 28.12 -40.42
C ILE A 49 14.68 26.81 -40.19
N ALA A 50 14.22 25.69 -40.84
CA ALA A 50 14.93 24.42 -40.74
C ALA A 50 16.39 24.50 -41.27
N LYS A 51 16.60 25.18 -42.43
CA LYS A 51 17.92 25.39 -43.04
C LYS A 51 18.82 26.29 -42.16
N GLN A 52 18.27 27.39 -41.66
CA GLN A 52 19.03 28.34 -40.86
C GLN A 52 19.36 27.79 -39.49
N GLY A 53 18.44 27.03 -38.86
CA GLY A 53 18.59 26.42 -37.56
C GLY A 53 19.34 25.08 -37.55
N GLN A 54 19.63 24.55 -38.75
CA GLN A 54 20.23 23.20 -38.90
C GLN A 54 19.46 22.11 -38.15
N VAL A 55 18.10 22.23 -38.12
CA VAL A 55 17.20 21.29 -37.48
C VAL A 55 16.31 20.58 -38.48
N GLN A 56 15.88 19.38 -38.18
CA GLN A 56 14.87 18.69 -38.99
C GLN A 56 13.46 19.13 -38.55
N ILE A 57 12.64 19.53 -39.56
CA ILE A 57 11.23 19.85 -39.32
C ILE A 57 10.39 18.92 -40.19
N LEU A 58 9.56 18.12 -39.55
CA LEU A 58 8.62 17.21 -40.18
C LEU A 58 7.21 17.84 -40.21
N PHE A 59 6.55 17.86 -41.37
CA PHE A 59 5.19 18.31 -41.50
C PHE A 59 4.50 17.60 -42.64
N ASP A 60 3.17 17.44 -42.52
CA ASP A 60 2.35 16.96 -43.66
C ASP A 60 2.13 18.11 -44.64
N ALA A 61 2.71 17.97 -45.84
CA ALA A 61 2.62 18.96 -46.91
C ALA A 61 1.16 19.25 -47.32
N ASN A 62 0.26 18.27 -47.23
CA ASN A 62 -1.15 18.46 -47.55
C ASN A 62 -1.88 19.27 -46.45
N ALA A 63 -1.53 19.08 -45.22
CA ALA A 63 -2.13 19.78 -44.07
C ALA A 63 -1.79 21.27 -44.05
N ILE A 64 -0.62 21.69 -44.60
CA ILE A 64 -0.17 23.10 -44.61
C ILE A 64 -0.20 23.77 -45.95
N LYS A 65 -0.69 23.09 -47.03
CA LYS A 65 -0.61 23.54 -48.40
C LYS A 65 -1.20 24.95 -48.68
N ASN A 66 -2.23 25.33 -47.94
CA ASN A 66 -2.93 26.62 -48.12
C ASN A 66 -2.70 27.59 -46.96
N LEU A 67 -1.78 27.27 -46.03
CA LEU A 67 -1.51 28.11 -44.87
C LEU A 67 -0.41 29.12 -45.19
N ARG A 68 -0.53 30.33 -44.64
CA ARG A 68 0.46 31.39 -44.73
C ARG A 68 1.06 31.69 -43.36
N ALA A 69 2.34 31.94 -43.35
CA ALA A 69 3.07 32.37 -42.16
C ALA A 69 3.15 33.91 -42.12
N PRO A 70 2.99 34.54 -40.97
CA PRO A 70 3.20 35.99 -40.85
C PRO A 70 4.67 36.34 -41.09
N ALA A 71 4.92 37.61 -41.46
CA ALA A 71 6.29 38.11 -41.59
C ALA A 71 7.02 38.06 -40.25
N LEU A 72 8.26 37.55 -40.23
CA LEU A 72 9.08 37.42 -39.05
C LEU A 72 10.47 37.99 -39.30
N SER A 73 10.92 38.99 -38.48
CA SER A 73 12.25 39.56 -38.57
C SER A 73 12.83 39.75 -37.16
N GLY A 74 14.07 39.33 -36.93
CA GLY A 74 14.74 39.47 -35.67
C GLY A 74 15.69 38.29 -35.35
N GLN A 75 16.23 38.29 -34.15
CA GLN A 75 17.01 37.16 -33.65
C GLN A 75 16.13 36.34 -32.71
N TYR A 76 15.99 35.05 -32.98
CA TYR A 76 15.17 34.13 -32.20
C TYR A 76 15.86 32.80 -32.05
N GLU A 77 15.59 32.12 -30.98
CA GLU A 77 15.82 30.66 -30.90
C GLU A 77 14.95 29.92 -31.90
N THR A 78 15.43 28.78 -32.41
CA THR A 78 14.73 28.01 -33.42
C THR A 78 13.29 27.69 -33.04
N HIS A 79 13.05 27.22 -31.81
CA HIS A 79 11.72 26.90 -31.29
C HIS A 79 10.81 28.16 -31.27
N THR A 80 11.30 29.28 -30.78
CA THR A 80 10.57 30.54 -30.72
C THR A 80 10.25 31.08 -32.11
N ALA A 81 11.18 30.96 -33.09
CA ALA A 81 10.94 31.34 -34.48
C ALA A 81 9.81 30.49 -35.11
N LEU A 82 9.81 29.17 -34.83
CA LEU A 82 8.76 28.25 -35.28
C LEU A 82 7.41 28.59 -34.65
N GLN A 83 7.33 28.86 -33.37
CA GLN A 83 6.08 29.28 -32.71
C GLN A 83 5.49 30.54 -33.38
N LYS A 84 6.33 31.52 -33.65
CA LYS A 84 5.87 32.79 -34.26
C LYS A 84 5.34 32.64 -35.67
N VAL A 85 5.92 31.79 -36.52
CA VAL A 85 5.42 31.54 -37.87
C VAL A 85 4.16 30.67 -37.90
N LEU A 86 3.84 29.95 -36.82
CA LEU A 86 2.64 29.15 -36.68
C LEU A 86 1.45 29.91 -36.12
N ILE A 87 1.62 31.17 -35.65
CA ILE A 87 0.52 31.96 -35.09
C ILE A 87 -0.61 32.10 -36.15
N GLY A 88 -1.84 31.70 -35.78
CA GLY A 88 -3.02 31.78 -36.65
C GLY A 88 -3.11 30.65 -37.68
N SER A 89 -2.17 29.75 -37.79
CA SER A 89 -2.17 28.65 -38.74
C SER A 89 -3.05 27.46 -38.35
N GLY A 90 -3.48 27.38 -37.09
CA GLY A 90 -4.14 26.17 -36.55
C GLY A 90 -3.20 24.96 -36.42
N MET A 91 -1.89 25.19 -36.45
CA MET A 91 -0.87 24.15 -36.33
C MET A 91 -0.12 24.31 -35.01
N GLU A 92 0.34 23.20 -34.44
CA GLU A 92 1.15 23.15 -33.24
C GLU A 92 2.53 22.52 -33.50
N ILE A 93 3.47 22.81 -32.62
CA ILE A 93 4.86 22.33 -32.65
C ILE A 93 5.07 21.24 -31.57
N ILE A 94 5.73 20.17 -31.98
CA ILE A 94 6.21 19.14 -31.03
C ILE A 94 7.71 19.00 -31.23
N SER A 95 8.48 19.15 -30.17
CA SER A 95 9.92 18.86 -30.17
C SER A 95 10.14 17.36 -30.15
N GLN A 96 10.91 16.81 -31.09
CA GLN A 96 11.21 15.39 -31.16
C GLN A 96 12.70 15.17 -31.44
N GLY A 97 13.47 14.80 -30.42
CA GLY A 97 14.91 14.67 -30.54
C GLY A 97 15.56 15.99 -30.98
N ASN A 98 16.41 15.94 -32.00
CA ASN A 98 17.06 17.12 -32.58
C ASN A 98 16.23 17.83 -33.67
N GLY A 99 14.90 17.60 -33.71
CA GLY A 99 13.99 18.14 -34.69
C GLY A 99 12.64 18.55 -34.14
N PHE A 100 11.75 19.01 -35.06
CA PHE A 100 10.40 19.46 -34.75
C PHE A 100 9.38 18.80 -35.65
N VAL A 101 8.21 18.47 -35.09
CA VAL A 101 7.05 17.99 -35.85
C VAL A 101 5.94 19.06 -35.83
N ILE A 102 5.42 19.45 -36.97
CA ILE A 102 4.30 20.38 -37.09
C ILE A 102 3.05 19.58 -37.48
N ARG A 103 2.01 19.69 -36.68
CA ARG A 103 0.72 19.01 -36.92
C ARG A 103 -0.47 19.97 -36.72
N PRO A 104 -1.65 19.67 -37.29
CA PRO A 104 -2.85 20.45 -37.01
C PRO A 104 -3.17 20.49 -35.49
N LEU A 105 -3.52 21.68 -35.01
CA LEU A 105 -4.08 21.83 -33.67
C LEU A 105 -5.40 21.06 -33.64
N ALA A 106 -5.54 20.09 -32.79
CA ALA A 106 -6.71 19.24 -32.71
C ALA A 106 -7.93 20.08 -32.26
N THR A 107 -8.69 20.61 -33.20
CA THR A 107 -10.04 21.15 -32.96
C THR A 107 -11.02 20.00 -32.87
N SER A 108 -11.01 19.29 -31.79
CA SER A 108 -12.05 18.31 -31.50
C SER A 108 -12.13 18.17 -29.98
N SER A 109 -13.34 18.22 -29.47
CA SER A 109 -13.75 17.97 -28.10
C SER A 109 -13.37 16.55 -27.63
N THR A 110 -12.08 16.28 -27.58
CA THR A 110 -11.52 15.06 -27.00
C THR A 110 -10.93 15.48 -25.68
N ILE A 111 -11.31 14.80 -24.63
CA ILE A 111 -10.76 14.91 -23.29
C ILE A 111 -9.23 15.04 -23.41
N VAL A 112 -8.69 16.22 -23.12
CA VAL A 112 -7.24 16.42 -23.03
C VAL A 112 -6.82 15.81 -21.71
N ILE A 113 -6.46 14.54 -21.78
CA ILE A 113 -5.67 13.89 -20.76
C ILE A 113 -4.28 14.54 -20.85
N PRO A 114 -3.65 14.96 -19.74
CA PRO A 114 -2.29 15.48 -19.79
C PRO A 114 -1.42 14.51 -20.58
N GLU A 115 -0.59 15.06 -21.46
CA GLU A 115 0.19 14.29 -22.44
C GLU A 115 1.06 13.27 -21.74
N VAL A 116 0.59 12.04 -21.73
CA VAL A 116 1.40 10.90 -21.33
C VAL A 116 2.35 10.66 -22.50
N LYS A 117 3.60 11.06 -22.38
CA LYS A 117 4.68 10.63 -23.28
C LYS A 117 4.76 9.10 -23.22
N VAL A 118 4.02 8.42 -24.08
CA VAL A 118 4.15 6.98 -24.25
C VAL A 118 5.40 6.74 -25.08
N THR A 119 6.55 6.72 -24.44
CA THR A 119 7.77 6.20 -25.02
C THR A 119 7.70 4.68 -24.92
N GLY A 120 7.20 4.05 -25.97
CA GLY A 120 7.10 2.59 -26.07
C GLY A 120 6.05 2.19 -27.09
N ILE A 121 6.13 0.94 -27.56
CA ILE A 121 5.12 0.35 -28.44
C ILE A 121 3.75 0.53 -27.79
N GLY A 122 2.92 1.39 -28.39
CA GLY A 122 1.65 1.79 -27.83
C GLY A 122 0.73 0.59 -27.65
N SER A 123 0.48 0.21 -26.40
CA SER A 123 -0.69 -0.57 -26.08
C SER A 123 -1.91 0.28 -26.45
N SER A 124 -2.86 -0.28 -27.19
CA SER A 124 -4.14 0.39 -27.52
C SER A 124 -5.01 0.66 -26.27
N TYR A 125 -4.59 0.21 -25.11
CA TYR A 125 -5.22 0.41 -23.80
C TYR A 125 -4.33 1.23 -22.87
N HIS A 126 -4.83 2.37 -22.45
CA HIS A 126 -4.24 3.18 -21.39
C HIS A 126 -5.27 3.32 -20.25
N PRO A 127 -4.89 3.07 -18.98
CA PRO A 127 -5.82 3.13 -17.84
C PRO A 127 -6.60 4.46 -17.76
N ALA A 128 -5.94 5.58 -18.03
CA ALA A 128 -6.57 6.90 -17.99
C ALA A 128 -7.67 7.10 -19.04
N THR A 129 -7.74 6.26 -20.09
CA THR A 129 -8.76 6.33 -21.16
C THR A 129 -9.95 5.39 -20.91
N ASP A 130 -9.88 4.52 -19.89
CA ASP A 130 -10.98 3.61 -19.54
C ASP A 130 -12.08 4.35 -18.77
N VAL A 131 -13.06 4.86 -19.49
CA VAL A 131 -14.20 5.59 -18.90
C VAL A 131 -15.09 4.67 -18.06
N VAL A 132 -15.13 3.37 -18.34
CA VAL A 132 -16.02 2.41 -17.68
C VAL A 132 -15.55 2.10 -16.28
N SER A 133 -14.32 1.68 -16.10
CA SER A 133 -13.72 1.48 -14.78
C SER A 133 -13.22 2.79 -14.18
N ALA A 134 -12.89 3.78 -15.03
CA ALA A 134 -12.34 5.08 -14.63
C ALA A 134 -11.36 4.98 -13.46
N PRO A 135 -10.29 4.17 -13.60
CA PRO A 135 -9.36 3.97 -12.52
C PRO A 135 -8.67 5.27 -12.14
N GLN A 136 -8.31 5.43 -10.88
CA GLN A 136 -7.42 6.51 -10.51
C GLN A 136 -6.02 6.19 -11.04
N TYR A 137 -5.56 7.00 -11.97
CA TYR A 137 -4.21 6.94 -12.52
C TYR A 137 -3.41 8.13 -12.00
N ILE A 138 -2.30 7.88 -11.33
CA ILE A 138 -1.43 8.87 -10.70
C ILE A 138 -0.08 8.79 -11.42
N THR A 139 0.29 9.86 -12.10
CA THR A 139 1.55 9.97 -12.88
C THR A 139 2.75 10.26 -11.98
N ALA A 140 3.98 10.10 -12.52
CA ALA A 140 5.22 10.45 -11.82
C ALA A 140 5.23 11.92 -11.37
N GLU A 141 4.71 12.85 -12.20
CA GLU A 141 4.62 14.26 -11.86
C GLU A 141 3.64 14.50 -10.70
N GLU A 142 2.46 13.88 -10.74
CA GLU A 142 1.50 13.96 -9.64
C GLU A 142 2.05 13.34 -8.35
N ILE A 143 2.84 12.24 -8.46
CA ILE A 143 3.54 11.65 -7.30
C ILE A 143 4.52 12.66 -6.70
N LYS A 144 5.32 13.36 -7.53
CA LYS A 144 6.26 14.39 -7.09
C LYS A 144 5.54 15.54 -6.37
N GLN A 145 4.41 15.98 -6.90
CA GLN A 145 3.61 17.07 -6.31
C GLN A 145 2.90 16.67 -5.02
N ARG A 146 2.31 15.47 -4.97
CA ARG A 146 1.44 15.01 -3.87
C ARG A 146 2.16 14.23 -2.79
N ASN A 147 3.41 13.79 -3.01
CA ASN A 147 4.10 12.88 -2.12
C ASN A 147 4.19 13.45 -0.70
N THR A 148 3.41 12.90 0.19
CA THR A 148 3.26 13.34 1.57
C THR A 148 3.63 12.23 2.56
N GLY A 149 4.10 12.61 3.74
CA GLY A 149 4.45 11.68 4.81
C GLY A 149 5.73 10.87 4.52
N ASP A 150 5.69 9.59 4.84
CA ASP A 150 6.84 8.68 4.73
C ASP A 150 7.12 8.23 3.27
N GLY A 151 6.24 8.57 2.31
CA GLY A 151 6.41 8.26 0.90
C GLY A 151 6.07 6.82 0.53
N ASN A 152 5.15 6.19 1.24
CA ASN A 152 4.62 4.89 0.85
C ASN A 152 3.64 5.03 -0.33
N VAL A 153 3.52 3.98 -1.15
CA VAL A 153 2.59 3.97 -2.29
C VAL A 153 1.15 4.21 -1.84
N THR A 154 0.74 3.63 -0.71
CA THR A 154 -0.62 3.81 -0.17
C THR A 154 -0.91 5.24 0.26
N ASP A 155 0.10 6.05 0.64
CA ASP A 155 -0.12 7.47 0.99
C ASP A 155 -0.65 8.29 -0.19
N LEU A 156 -0.35 7.90 -1.43
CA LEU A 156 -0.85 8.54 -2.65
C LEU A 156 -2.36 8.36 -2.82
N LEU A 157 -2.95 7.36 -2.17
CA LEU A 157 -4.36 6.98 -2.31
C LEU A 157 -5.29 7.74 -1.36
N LYS A 158 -4.77 8.67 -0.56
CA LYS A 158 -5.57 9.47 0.39
C LYS A 158 -6.69 10.25 -0.28
N SER A 159 -6.50 10.67 -1.52
CA SER A 159 -7.51 11.38 -2.32
C SER A 159 -8.55 10.47 -2.97
N ASN A 160 -8.31 9.17 -3.07
CA ASN A 160 -9.26 8.25 -3.68
C ASN A 160 -10.52 8.14 -2.80
N PRO A 161 -11.73 8.43 -3.35
CA PRO A 161 -12.96 8.39 -2.56
C PRO A 161 -13.40 7.00 -2.13
N ALA A 162 -13.00 5.95 -2.88
CA ALA A 162 -13.31 4.55 -2.57
C ALA A 162 -12.36 3.93 -1.53
N VAL A 163 -11.22 4.62 -1.25
CA VAL A 163 -10.20 4.12 -0.34
C VAL A 163 -10.38 4.68 1.06
N GLN A 164 -10.42 3.80 2.05
CA GLN A 164 -10.33 4.13 3.47
C GLN A 164 -9.06 3.55 4.08
N PHE A 165 -8.51 4.25 5.07
CA PHE A 165 -7.32 3.84 5.81
C PHE A 165 -7.73 3.22 7.14
N ALA A 166 -6.95 2.25 7.62
CA ALA A 166 -7.18 1.62 8.91
C ALA A 166 -7.14 2.68 10.02
N ASN A 167 -8.11 2.60 10.93
CA ASN A 167 -8.29 3.63 11.96
C ASN A 167 -7.07 3.81 12.87
N ASN A 168 -6.27 2.76 13.09
CA ASN A 168 -5.18 2.74 14.07
C ASN A 168 -3.78 2.79 13.47
N ASP A 169 -3.63 2.72 12.13
CA ASP A 169 -2.32 2.67 11.49
C ASP A 169 -1.58 4.02 11.56
N SER A 170 -2.33 5.12 11.64
CA SER A 170 -1.77 6.45 11.83
C SER A 170 -2.33 7.06 13.10
N ASN A 171 -1.58 7.01 14.19
CA ASN A 171 -1.95 7.66 15.44
C ASN A 171 -0.84 8.54 16.00
N SER A 172 -1.21 9.48 16.84
CA SER A 172 -0.29 10.47 17.41
C SER A 172 0.80 9.86 18.28
N MET A 173 0.59 8.65 18.80
CA MET A 173 1.55 7.97 19.66
C MET A 173 2.56 7.12 18.88
N ASN A 174 2.32 6.88 17.57
CA ASN A 174 3.17 6.02 16.73
C ASN A 174 3.79 6.78 15.54
N GLN A 175 4.03 8.08 15.67
CA GLN A 175 4.54 8.92 14.56
C GLN A 175 5.95 8.54 14.11
N GLY A 176 6.70 7.77 14.89
CA GLY A 176 7.99 7.22 14.50
C GLY A 176 7.92 6.04 13.52
N GLU A 177 6.76 5.42 13.30
CA GLU A 177 6.60 4.32 12.35
C GLU A 177 6.71 4.78 10.90
N ILE A 178 7.23 3.91 10.02
CA ILE A 178 7.43 4.16 8.58
C ILE A 178 6.75 3.12 7.68
N LYS A 179 6.02 2.18 8.26
CA LYS A 179 5.26 1.17 7.50
C LYS A 179 4.13 1.82 6.68
N PRO A 180 3.76 1.23 5.52
CA PRO A 180 2.54 1.61 4.81
C PRO A 180 1.30 1.42 5.69
N SER A 181 0.36 2.36 5.59
CA SER A 181 -0.95 2.15 6.20
C SER A 181 -1.78 1.15 5.40
N ARG A 182 -2.53 0.30 6.09
CA ARG A 182 -3.48 -0.62 5.48
C ARG A 182 -4.65 0.14 4.87
N ILE A 183 -5.11 -0.32 3.72
CA ILE A 183 -6.21 0.30 2.99
C ILE A 183 -7.34 -0.69 2.72
N SER A 184 -8.55 -0.16 2.69
CA SER A 184 -9.77 -0.81 2.23
C SER A 184 -10.26 -0.14 0.96
N ILE A 185 -10.66 -0.91 -0.03
CA ILE A 185 -11.33 -0.42 -1.24
C ILE A 185 -12.80 -0.86 -1.17
N HIS A 186 -13.73 0.11 -1.16
CA HIS A 186 -15.17 -0.09 -0.99
C HIS A 186 -15.56 -0.90 0.26
N GLY A 187 -14.80 -0.78 1.36
CA GLY A 187 -15.13 -1.44 2.64
C GLY A 187 -14.65 -2.89 2.78
N SER A 188 -13.91 -3.42 1.80
CA SER A 188 -13.27 -4.73 1.90
C SER A 188 -12.19 -4.74 2.99
N SER A 189 -11.81 -5.90 3.50
CA SER A 189 -10.63 -6.02 4.35
C SER A 189 -9.36 -5.74 3.55
N SER A 190 -8.30 -5.26 4.22
CA SER A 190 -7.06 -4.84 3.56
C SER A 190 -6.41 -5.96 2.73
N TYR A 191 -6.39 -7.19 3.25
CA TYR A 191 -5.84 -8.37 2.58
C TYR A 191 -6.65 -8.85 1.36
N GLN A 192 -7.86 -8.30 1.13
CA GLN A 192 -8.69 -8.61 -0.03
C GLN A 192 -8.32 -7.79 -1.28
N ASN A 193 -7.39 -6.85 -1.17
CA ASN A 193 -6.86 -6.09 -2.30
C ASN A 193 -5.73 -6.85 -3.00
N ALA A 194 -5.61 -6.65 -4.32
CA ALA A 194 -4.45 -7.10 -5.08
C ALA A 194 -3.44 -5.96 -5.23
N TYR A 195 -2.17 -6.26 -5.02
CA TYR A 195 -1.03 -5.36 -5.25
C TYR A 195 -0.14 -5.95 -6.33
N LYS A 196 0.17 -5.16 -7.35
CA LYS A 196 1.00 -5.57 -8.48
C LYS A 196 2.11 -4.57 -8.75
N LEU A 197 3.29 -5.07 -9.16
CA LEU A 197 4.41 -4.29 -9.66
C LEU A 197 4.76 -4.80 -11.05
N ASP A 198 4.69 -3.93 -12.07
CA ASP A 198 4.91 -4.28 -13.48
C ASP A 198 4.09 -5.53 -13.91
N GLY A 199 2.82 -5.62 -13.46
CA GLY A 199 1.91 -6.72 -13.77
C GLY A 199 2.07 -7.99 -12.92
N VAL A 200 3.12 -8.10 -12.09
CA VAL A 200 3.39 -9.26 -11.20
C VAL A 200 2.86 -8.96 -9.80
N SER A 201 2.12 -9.90 -9.19
CA SER A 201 1.60 -9.75 -7.83
C SER A 201 2.72 -9.76 -6.80
N PHE A 202 2.65 -8.83 -5.82
CA PHE A 202 3.50 -8.86 -4.62
C PHE A 202 2.69 -8.99 -3.32
N ASN A 203 1.53 -9.63 -3.41
CA ASN A 203 0.75 -9.96 -2.23
C ASN A 203 1.44 -11.00 -1.35
N ASN A 204 1.36 -10.81 -0.05
CA ASN A 204 1.72 -11.82 0.93
C ASN A 204 0.48 -12.67 1.27
N ASP A 205 0.60 -14.00 1.11
CA ASP A 205 -0.46 -14.97 1.39
C ASP A 205 -0.24 -15.73 2.70
N PHE A 206 0.80 -15.39 3.46
CA PHE A 206 1.23 -16.15 4.62
C PHE A 206 0.42 -15.86 5.89
N ASP A 207 0.23 -14.61 6.23
CA ASP A 207 -0.68 -14.16 7.29
C ASP A 207 -1.01 -12.67 7.10
N PRO A 208 -1.61 -12.30 5.96
CA PRO A 208 -1.76 -10.90 5.57
C PRO A 208 -2.72 -10.11 6.47
N ALA A 209 -3.48 -10.80 7.31
CA ALA A 209 -4.42 -10.19 8.23
C ALA A 209 -3.83 -9.88 9.62
N ASN A 210 -2.57 -10.24 9.87
CA ASN A 210 -1.92 -10.12 11.20
C ASN A 210 -1.02 -8.89 11.33
N SER A 211 -1.26 -7.86 10.54
CA SER A 211 -0.37 -6.69 10.43
C SER A 211 -0.28 -5.79 11.66
N GLY A 212 -1.09 -5.98 12.69
CA GLY A 212 -1.14 -5.01 13.77
C GLY A 212 -1.28 -5.53 15.20
N ASN A 213 -1.49 -6.81 15.44
CA ASN A 213 -1.90 -7.31 16.75
C ASN A 213 -0.91 -8.28 17.37
N GLY A 214 0.29 -7.81 17.60
CA GLY A 214 1.18 -8.49 18.53
C GLY A 214 1.75 -9.77 17.99
N GLU A 215 3.03 -9.78 17.92
CA GLU A 215 3.81 -10.97 17.75
C GLU A 215 3.50 -11.94 18.87
N THR A 216 3.46 -13.19 18.52
CA THR A 216 3.33 -14.29 19.46
C THR A 216 4.42 -15.30 19.17
N ASN A 217 4.66 -16.22 20.10
CA ASN A 217 5.63 -17.28 19.91
C ASN A 217 5.38 -18.14 18.67
N THR A 218 4.15 -18.11 18.12
CA THR A 218 3.75 -18.86 16.93
C THR A 218 3.56 -18.01 15.68
N ARG A 219 3.66 -16.69 15.77
CA ARG A 219 3.37 -15.77 14.64
C ARG A 219 4.38 -14.64 14.56
N ILE A 220 4.68 -14.24 13.32
CA ILE A 220 5.43 -13.04 12.99
C ILE A 220 4.43 -12.00 12.53
N THR A 221 4.70 -10.70 12.82
CA THR A 221 3.95 -9.61 12.19
C THR A 221 4.19 -9.65 10.69
N SER A 222 3.10 -9.65 9.93
CA SER A 222 3.10 -9.69 8.47
C SER A 222 2.11 -8.66 7.93
N ASP A 223 2.23 -8.29 6.67
CA ASP A 223 1.36 -7.35 5.98
C ASP A 223 0.85 -7.93 4.66
N GLU A 224 -0.25 -7.41 4.13
CA GLU A 224 -0.79 -7.79 2.83
C GLU A 224 0.13 -7.41 1.67
N GLN A 225 0.94 -6.35 1.82
CA GLN A 225 1.96 -5.95 0.86
C GLN A 225 3.27 -6.67 1.19
N GLY A 226 3.72 -7.56 0.32
CA GLY A 226 4.99 -8.27 0.52
C GLY A 226 6.24 -7.42 0.28
N MET A 227 6.07 -6.18 -0.18
CA MET A 227 7.16 -5.21 -0.39
C MET A 227 6.68 -3.80 -0.05
N TYR A 228 7.44 -3.06 0.75
CA TYR A 228 7.19 -1.65 1.05
C TYR A 228 7.92 -0.76 0.07
N LEU A 229 7.24 -0.40 -1.02
CA LEU A 229 7.82 0.39 -2.11
C LEU A 229 7.88 1.88 -1.76
N ASP A 230 8.99 2.52 -2.12
CA ASP A 230 9.11 3.98 -2.06
C ASP A 230 8.47 4.62 -3.30
N SER A 231 7.42 5.40 -3.09
CA SER A 231 6.66 6.04 -4.17
C SER A 231 7.48 6.99 -5.05
N ARG A 232 8.61 7.48 -4.56
CA ARG A 232 9.51 8.38 -5.34
C ARG A 232 10.31 7.66 -6.42
N LEU A 233 10.41 6.32 -6.33
CA LEU A 233 11.16 5.49 -7.27
C LEU A 233 10.30 4.86 -8.36
N ILE A 234 8.98 5.10 -8.34
CA ILE A 234 8.02 4.54 -9.30
C ILE A 234 7.61 5.58 -10.36
N ASP A 235 7.06 5.09 -11.47
CA ASP A 235 6.55 5.91 -12.57
C ASP A 235 5.08 6.29 -12.39
N SER A 236 4.25 5.30 -12.10
CA SER A 236 2.82 5.54 -11.93
C SER A 236 2.16 4.54 -11.00
N VAL A 237 1.00 4.93 -10.47
CA VAL A 237 0.10 4.07 -9.71
C VAL A 237 -1.29 4.11 -10.32
N THR A 238 -1.86 2.93 -10.56
CA THR A 238 -3.24 2.80 -11.02
C THR A 238 -4.07 2.05 -9.98
N VAL A 239 -5.20 2.62 -9.60
CA VAL A 239 -6.15 1.99 -8.68
C VAL A 239 -7.43 1.66 -9.42
N TYR A 240 -7.71 0.37 -9.56
CA TYR A 240 -8.98 -0.13 -10.07
C TYR A 240 -9.88 -0.47 -8.89
N ASP A 241 -10.96 0.24 -8.74
CA ASP A 241 -11.87 0.08 -7.62
C ASP A 241 -13.25 -0.48 -8.00
N ASN A 242 -13.69 -0.34 -9.25
CA ASN A 242 -14.97 -0.87 -9.76
C ASN A 242 -14.90 -1.19 -11.26
N ASN A 243 -15.82 -2.02 -11.77
CA ASN A 243 -15.85 -2.47 -13.18
C ASN A 243 -14.47 -2.96 -13.66
N ILE A 244 -13.77 -3.70 -12.83
CA ILE A 244 -12.36 -4.05 -13.02
C ILE A 244 -12.21 -5.02 -14.20
N PRO A 245 -11.29 -4.78 -15.17
CA PRO A 245 -11.07 -5.64 -16.33
C PRO A 245 -10.77 -7.10 -15.98
N VAL A 246 -11.11 -8.03 -16.90
CA VAL A 246 -10.95 -9.48 -16.69
C VAL A 246 -9.51 -9.95 -16.54
N GLU A 247 -8.54 -9.17 -17.02
CA GLU A 247 -7.11 -9.44 -16.86
C GLU A 247 -6.63 -9.38 -15.41
N PHE A 248 -7.43 -8.78 -14.52
CA PHE A 248 -7.16 -8.73 -13.08
C PHE A 248 -7.99 -9.77 -12.35
N GLY A 249 -7.34 -10.54 -11.47
CA GLY A 249 -7.94 -11.55 -10.62
C GLY A 249 -7.26 -11.63 -9.26
N GLY A 250 -7.78 -12.51 -8.38
CA GLY A 250 -7.21 -12.75 -7.06
C GLY A 250 -7.52 -11.65 -6.03
N PHE A 251 -8.66 -10.98 -6.13
CA PHE A 251 -9.12 -9.94 -5.20
C PHE A 251 -10.64 -9.97 -5.04
N THR A 252 -11.13 -9.48 -3.92
CA THR A 252 -12.55 -9.14 -3.68
C THR A 252 -12.73 -7.67 -3.31
N GLY A 253 -11.65 -6.95 -3.00
CA GLY A 253 -11.57 -5.50 -2.82
C GLY A 253 -11.32 -4.79 -4.15
N GLY A 254 -10.12 -4.35 -4.39
CA GLY A 254 -9.67 -3.69 -5.61
C GLY A 254 -8.26 -4.09 -6.01
N THR A 255 -7.72 -3.43 -7.02
CA THR A 255 -6.35 -3.67 -7.48
C THR A 255 -5.56 -2.37 -7.48
N VAL A 256 -4.38 -2.39 -6.86
CA VAL A 256 -3.37 -1.33 -6.90
C VAL A 256 -2.22 -1.83 -7.76
N GLU A 257 -2.04 -1.22 -8.92
CA GLU A 257 -0.98 -1.55 -9.85
C GLU A 257 0.06 -0.45 -9.86
N VAL A 258 1.30 -0.81 -9.59
CA VAL A 258 2.47 0.06 -9.59
C VAL A 258 3.28 -0.21 -10.83
N GLN A 259 3.64 0.84 -11.57
CA GLN A 259 4.56 0.76 -12.69
C GLN A 259 5.92 1.33 -12.26
N SER A 260 6.97 0.57 -12.49
CA SER A 260 8.32 1.05 -12.28
C SER A 260 8.77 1.92 -13.45
N ARG A 261 9.71 2.84 -13.21
CA ARG A 261 10.27 3.71 -14.25
C ARG A 261 10.84 2.91 -15.41
N ARG A 262 10.75 3.45 -16.60
CA ARG A 262 11.35 2.92 -17.82
C ARG A 262 12.30 3.98 -18.39
N TRP A 263 13.42 3.56 -18.98
CA TRP A 263 14.36 4.46 -19.63
C TRP A 263 13.65 5.36 -20.68
N SER A 264 13.84 6.66 -20.56
CA SER A 264 13.18 7.70 -21.36
C SER A 264 13.80 7.89 -22.76
N GLY A 265 14.97 7.36 -23.01
CA GLY A 265 15.79 7.63 -24.21
C GLY A 265 16.95 8.56 -23.93
N GLU A 266 16.99 9.24 -22.81
CA GLU A 266 17.98 10.24 -22.42
C GLU A 266 18.68 9.84 -21.11
N THR A 267 19.68 10.61 -20.72
CA THR A 267 20.37 10.42 -19.43
C THR A 267 19.81 11.42 -18.44
N HIS A 268 19.24 10.92 -17.34
CA HIS A 268 18.73 11.74 -16.25
C HIS A 268 19.15 11.15 -14.90
N ALA A 269 19.16 12.00 -13.90
CA ALA A 269 19.40 11.58 -12.52
C ALA A 269 18.56 12.41 -11.55
N ASN A 270 18.18 11.78 -10.44
CA ASN A 270 17.56 12.49 -9.32
C ASN A 270 18.18 12.02 -8.02
N ALA A 271 18.39 12.94 -7.11
CA ALA A 271 18.76 12.63 -5.73
C ALA A 271 17.93 13.48 -4.77
N TYR A 272 17.54 12.92 -3.64
CA TYR A 272 16.75 13.65 -2.64
C TYR A 272 17.18 13.30 -1.22
N TYR A 273 16.97 14.26 -0.33
CA TYR A 273 17.05 14.11 1.13
C TYR A 273 15.82 14.75 1.77
N ARG A 274 15.15 14.02 2.67
CA ARG A 274 13.96 14.46 3.36
C ARG A 274 14.03 14.10 4.84
N THR A 275 13.55 14.97 5.72
CA THR A 275 13.63 14.75 7.16
C THR A 275 12.46 15.36 7.91
N THR A 276 12.15 14.73 9.05
CA THR A 276 11.30 15.28 10.12
C THR A 276 11.77 14.76 11.47
N ARG A 277 11.35 15.43 12.54
CA ARG A 277 11.65 15.00 13.91
C ARG A 277 10.54 15.36 14.86
N SER A 278 10.47 14.65 15.97
CA SER A 278 9.40 14.85 16.98
C SER A 278 9.34 16.28 17.53
N SER A 279 10.47 17.00 17.61
CA SER A 279 10.50 18.41 18.08
C SER A 279 9.84 19.41 17.11
N TRP A 280 9.61 19.03 15.86
CA TRP A 280 8.88 19.83 14.87
C TRP A 280 7.39 19.49 14.84
N ASN A 281 6.98 18.40 15.50
CA ASN A 281 5.67 17.81 15.34
C ASN A 281 4.90 17.83 16.67
N ASN A 282 3.57 17.96 16.56
CA ASN A 282 2.71 17.88 17.72
C ASN A 282 2.26 16.44 17.98
N ILE A 283 2.49 15.98 19.21
CA ILE A 283 2.07 14.66 19.69
C ILE A 283 0.92 14.86 20.68
N PHE A 284 -0.27 14.40 20.30
CA PHE A 284 -1.44 14.43 21.17
C PHE A 284 -1.53 13.17 22.01
N THR A 285 -1.76 13.36 23.30
CA THR A 285 -2.04 12.28 24.26
C THR A 285 -3.30 12.57 25.05
N ASP A 286 -3.92 11.53 25.60
CA ASP A 286 -5.01 11.73 26.55
C ASP A 286 -4.43 12.33 27.85
N PRO A 287 -5.00 13.43 28.35
CA PRO A 287 -4.55 14.04 29.62
C PRO A 287 -4.62 13.11 30.82
N LYS A 288 -5.43 12.05 30.75
CA LYS A 288 -5.53 11.01 31.79
C LYS A 288 -4.34 10.05 31.77
N LEU A 289 -3.63 9.93 30.64
CA LEU A 289 -2.38 9.19 30.54
C LEU A 289 -1.27 10.00 31.23
N LYS A 290 -1.15 9.84 32.54
CA LYS A 290 -0.03 10.40 33.28
C LYS A 290 1.15 9.47 33.11
N PHE A 291 2.15 9.92 32.40
CA PHE A 291 3.46 9.29 32.34
C PHE A 291 4.21 9.70 33.62
N ASP A 292 3.95 9.02 34.72
CA ASP A 292 4.69 9.21 35.96
C ASP A 292 5.97 8.40 35.88
N THR A 293 7.08 9.08 35.61
CA THR A 293 8.42 8.49 35.59
C THR A 293 8.89 8.06 36.99
N ALA A 294 8.24 8.55 38.05
CA ALA A 294 8.64 8.26 39.42
C ALA A 294 8.00 6.99 40.00
N ASN A 295 6.84 6.56 39.44
CA ASN A 295 6.07 5.45 40.01
C ASN A 295 5.89 4.24 39.09
N ASN A 296 6.75 4.10 38.06
CA ASN A 296 6.70 2.96 37.12
C ASN A 296 5.35 2.74 36.41
N ASP A 297 4.44 3.71 36.43
CA ASP A 297 3.12 3.63 35.81
C ASP A 297 3.22 3.95 34.30
N PHE A 298 4.10 3.23 33.60
CA PHE A 298 4.27 3.32 32.16
C PHE A 298 3.25 2.43 31.45
N SER A 299 2.15 3.02 31.10
CA SER A 299 1.20 2.44 30.16
C SER A 299 1.87 2.09 28.84
N ASN A 300 2.39 0.88 28.71
CA ASN A 300 2.93 0.27 27.52
C ASN A 300 3.71 1.24 26.60
N PRO A 301 4.92 1.68 26.99
CA PRO A 301 5.73 2.62 26.21
C PRO A 301 6.16 2.06 24.86
N ALA A 302 6.04 0.74 24.60
CA ALA A 302 6.24 0.16 23.28
C ALA A 302 5.30 0.75 22.20
N ARG A 303 4.21 1.40 22.62
CA ARG A 303 3.24 2.04 21.70
C ARG A 303 3.25 3.57 21.76
N PHE A 304 4.10 4.18 22.57
CA PHE A 304 4.15 5.63 22.74
C PHE A 304 5.52 6.18 22.37
N GLN A 305 5.61 6.69 21.15
CA GLN A 305 6.85 7.20 20.56
C GLN A 305 6.91 8.73 20.72
N LYS A 306 7.25 9.19 21.95
CA LYS A 306 7.33 10.62 22.28
C LYS A 306 8.47 11.34 21.56
N LYS A 307 9.55 10.61 21.25
CA LYS A 307 10.71 11.13 20.54
C LYS A 307 10.99 10.24 19.34
N TYR A 308 11.30 10.85 18.21
CA TYR A 308 11.77 10.18 17.00
C TYR A 308 12.47 11.15 16.08
N ASP A 309 13.36 10.64 15.27
CA ASP A 309 13.99 11.31 14.14
C ASP A 309 13.82 10.44 12.90
N LYS A 310 13.32 11.02 11.81
CA LYS A 310 13.17 10.34 10.52
C LYS A 310 14.03 10.99 9.45
N GLN A 311 14.68 10.17 8.63
CA GLN A 311 15.47 10.58 7.47
C GLN A 311 15.14 9.66 6.30
N ASN A 312 14.81 10.25 5.16
CA ASN A 312 14.54 9.53 3.92
C ASN A 312 15.45 10.11 2.85
N TYR A 313 16.24 9.28 2.20
CA TYR A 313 17.15 9.70 1.14
C TYR A 313 17.30 8.63 0.08
N GLY A 314 17.58 9.08 -1.13
CA GLY A 314 17.69 8.19 -2.27
C GLY A 314 17.77 8.94 -3.58
N GLY A 315 17.58 8.22 -4.65
CA GLY A 315 17.54 8.75 -5.99
C GLY A 315 17.49 7.67 -7.05
N TRP A 316 17.51 8.12 -8.29
CA TRP A 316 17.56 7.25 -9.46
C TRP A 316 18.45 7.86 -10.52
N PHE A 317 18.98 7.01 -11.36
CA PHE A 317 19.83 7.36 -12.50
C PHE A 317 19.41 6.52 -13.69
N GLU A 318 19.22 7.13 -14.85
CA GLU A 318 18.97 6.45 -16.11
C GLU A 318 19.95 6.90 -17.19
N THR A 319 20.33 5.99 -18.06
CA THR A 319 21.22 6.29 -19.19
C THR A 319 21.03 5.30 -20.33
N GLY A 320 21.28 5.77 -21.55
CA GLY A 320 21.38 4.90 -22.71
C GLY A 320 22.69 4.10 -22.70
N LEU A 321 22.61 2.80 -23.00
CA LEU A 321 23.78 1.97 -23.28
C LEU A 321 24.07 1.93 -24.79
N THR A 322 23.00 2.00 -25.58
CA THR A 322 23.01 2.17 -27.05
C THR A 322 21.81 3.05 -27.42
N GLU A 323 21.63 3.38 -28.70
CA GLU A 323 20.44 4.10 -29.18
C GLU A 323 19.13 3.41 -28.83
N ASN A 324 19.12 2.08 -28.71
CA ASN A 324 17.92 1.27 -28.50
C ASN A 324 17.86 0.61 -27.12
N THR A 325 18.90 0.74 -26.29
CA THR A 325 18.96 0.10 -24.98
C THR A 325 19.32 1.09 -23.90
N GLY A 326 18.69 0.96 -22.76
CA GLY A 326 18.96 1.81 -21.60
C GLY A 326 18.87 1.06 -20.28
N LEU A 327 19.44 1.66 -19.27
CA LEU A 327 19.49 1.14 -17.91
C LEU A 327 18.96 2.20 -16.94
N ILE A 328 18.12 1.77 -16.01
CA ILE A 328 17.73 2.57 -14.84
C ILE A 328 18.24 1.85 -13.60
N PHE A 329 18.80 2.60 -12.70
CA PHE A 329 19.09 2.18 -11.33
C PHE A 329 18.46 3.16 -10.36
N SER A 330 17.81 2.66 -9.30
CA SER A 330 17.34 3.50 -8.21
C SER A 330 17.60 2.85 -6.86
N ALA A 331 17.85 3.70 -5.86
CA ALA A 331 18.07 3.28 -4.48
C ALA A 331 17.48 4.31 -3.51
N SER A 332 16.86 3.83 -2.44
CA SER A 332 16.44 4.70 -1.34
C SER A 332 16.56 4.01 0.01
N ARG A 333 16.73 4.83 1.05
CA ARG A 333 16.62 4.43 2.45
C ARG A 333 15.70 5.39 3.18
N ARG A 334 14.77 4.82 3.93
CA ARG A 334 13.94 5.51 4.91
C ARG A 334 14.31 4.94 6.28
N GLU A 335 14.63 5.79 7.23
CA GLU A 335 15.01 5.37 8.57
C GLU A 335 14.32 6.20 9.64
N SER A 336 14.04 5.56 10.78
CA SER A 336 13.49 6.21 11.97
C SER A 336 14.19 5.65 13.21
N THR A 337 14.65 6.56 14.07
CA THR A 337 15.21 6.24 15.39
C THR A 337 14.24 6.72 16.46
N ILE A 338 13.85 5.84 17.36
CA ILE A 338 12.79 6.04 18.34
C ILE A 338 13.33 5.69 19.73
N PRO A 339 13.82 6.66 20.53
CA PRO A 339 14.22 6.41 21.93
C PRO A 339 13.02 5.99 22.77
N MET A 340 13.04 4.76 23.28
CA MET A 340 12.00 4.17 24.12
C MET A 340 12.52 3.88 25.53
N MET A 341 11.65 4.05 26.52
CA MET A 341 11.99 3.74 27.92
C MET A 341 11.87 2.23 28.16
N ILE A 342 12.90 1.62 28.70
CA ILE A 342 12.83 0.33 29.36
C ILE A 342 12.50 0.60 30.82
N SER A 343 11.34 0.14 31.26
CA SER A 343 10.83 0.31 32.62
C SER A 343 11.05 -0.92 33.51
N ALA A 344 11.46 -2.05 32.93
CA ALA A 344 11.79 -3.24 33.72
C ALA A 344 12.92 -2.90 34.69
N GLU A 345 12.68 -3.04 35.99
CA GLU A 345 13.68 -2.82 37.03
C GLU A 345 14.65 -4.00 37.20
N GLY A 346 14.43 -5.02 36.41
CA GLY A 346 15.28 -6.22 36.37
C GLY A 346 14.60 -7.36 35.64
N GLY A 347 15.17 -8.52 35.76
CA GLY A 347 14.69 -9.75 35.16
C GLY A 347 15.22 -10.98 35.85
N VAL A 348 14.88 -12.12 35.30
CA VAL A 348 15.34 -13.42 35.75
C VAL A 348 16.01 -14.12 34.57
N VAL A 349 17.17 -14.67 34.77
CA VAL A 349 17.92 -15.42 33.76
C VAL A 349 18.26 -16.80 34.29
N HIS A 350 18.54 -17.75 33.40
CA HIS A 350 19.13 -19.01 33.77
C HIS A 350 20.68 -18.86 33.93
N THR A 351 21.24 -19.33 35.02
CA THR A 351 22.69 -19.50 35.12
C THR A 351 23.17 -20.62 34.20
N PRO A 352 24.47 -20.77 33.93
CA PRO A 352 25.01 -21.93 33.20
C PRO A 352 24.62 -23.28 33.79
N GLU A 353 24.40 -23.34 35.10
CA GLU A 353 23.97 -24.52 35.84
C GLU A 353 22.47 -24.77 35.77
N GLY A 354 21.70 -23.80 35.18
CA GLY A 354 20.26 -23.89 35.00
C GLY A 354 19.41 -23.37 36.14
N GLU A 355 20.03 -22.75 37.16
CA GLU A 355 19.33 -22.11 38.26
C GLU A 355 18.81 -20.72 37.84
N LEU A 356 17.87 -20.17 38.63
CA LEU A 356 17.35 -18.82 38.42
C LEU A 356 18.21 -17.79 39.14
N GLU A 357 18.66 -16.78 38.39
CA GLU A 357 19.34 -15.60 38.92
C GLU A 357 18.53 -14.35 38.68
N HIS A 358 18.29 -13.53 39.69
CA HIS A 358 17.68 -12.24 39.60
C HIS A 358 18.71 -11.18 39.18
N VAL A 359 18.44 -10.49 38.09
CA VAL A 359 19.28 -9.40 37.57
C VAL A 359 18.55 -8.09 37.77
N LEU A 360 19.20 -7.14 38.44
CA LEU A 360 18.65 -5.78 38.60
C LEU A 360 19.12 -4.86 37.47
N GLN A 361 18.26 -3.99 37.01
CA GLN A 361 18.60 -2.88 36.13
C GLN A 361 17.81 -1.62 36.50
N SER A 362 18.41 -0.47 36.25
CA SER A 362 17.67 0.79 36.39
C SER A 362 16.91 1.12 35.10
N PRO A 363 15.72 1.75 35.19
CA PRO A 363 15.02 2.27 34.00
C PRO A 363 15.93 3.16 33.16
N HIS A 364 15.94 2.96 31.85
CA HIS A 364 16.80 3.71 30.92
C HIS A 364 16.19 3.78 29.52
N TYR A 365 16.68 4.74 28.70
CA TYR A 365 16.29 4.83 27.29
C TYR A 365 17.19 3.95 26.42
N ARG A 366 16.55 3.24 25.49
CA ARG A 366 17.19 2.47 24.41
C ARG A 366 16.50 2.81 23.10
N ASP A 367 17.25 2.84 22.01
CA ASP A 367 16.68 3.15 20.70
C ASP A 367 16.04 1.91 20.09
N GLN A 368 14.77 2.04 19.71
CA GLN A 368 14.16 1.21 18.69
C GLN A 368 14.45 1.85 17.33
N THR A 369 14.68 1.03 16.31
CA THR A 369 14.99 1.51 14.95
C THR A 369 14.03 0.93 13.93
N ARG A 370 13.81 1.68 12.87
CA ARG A 370 13.09 1.26 11.65
C ARG A 370 13.93 1.63 10.46
N THR A 371 14.13 0.71 9.53
CA THR A 371 14.80 0.98 8.25
C THR A 371 14.00 0.33 7.12
N SER A 372 13.90 1.02 5.99
CA SER A 372 13.28 0.50 4.78
C SER A 372 14.17 0.85 3.60
N ASP A 373 14.79 -0.15 3.00
CA ASP A 373 15.68 -0.02 1.84
C ASP A 373 14.98 -0.51 0.59
N ASN A 374 15.05 0.27 -0.49
CA ASN A 374 14.56 -0.11 -1.80
C ASN A 374 15.68 0.02 -2.81
N TYR A 375 15.90 -1.02 -3.60
CA TYR A 375 16.84 -1.04 -4.73
C TYR A 375 16.11 -1.57 -5.95
N PHE A 376 16.26 -0.87 -7.06
CA PHE A 376 15.63 -1.22 -8.31
C PHE A 376 16.62 -1.07 -9.45
N ILE A 377 16.58 -2.02 -10.39
CA ILE A 377 17.31 -1.96 -11.66
C ILE A 377 16.39 -2.44 -12.78
N LYS A 378 16.38 -1.72 -13.89
CA LYS A 378 15.66 -2.13 -15.10
C LYS A 378 16.54 -1.91 -16.33
N TYR A 379 16.69 -2.94 -17.11
CA TYR A 379 17.22 -2.91 -18.45
C TYR A 379 16.05 -2.81 -19.44
N SER A 380 16.06 -1.82 -20.32
CA SER A 380 15.05 -1.60 -21.34
C SER A 380 15.68 -1.73 -22.72
N TRP A 381 15.05 -2.51 -23.61
CA TRP A 381 15.48 -2.70 -24.96
C TRP A 381 14.34 -2.48 -25.95
N ASN A 382 14.45 -1.47 -26.81
CA ASN A 382 13.60 -1.24 -27.95
C ASN A 382 14.17 -2.03 -29.14
N ILE A 383 13.78 -3.31 -29.26
CA ILE A 383 14.31 -4.22 -30.30
C ILE A 383 14.02 -3.69 -31.70
N SER A 384 12.83 -3.11 -31.86
CA SER A 384 12.37 -2.42 -33.09
C SER A 384 11.21 -1.50 -32.73
N ASP A 385 10.68 -0.74 -33.70
CA ASP A 385 9.46 0.08 -33.52
C ASP A 385 8.22 -0.74 -33.11
N LYS A 386 8.27 -2.06 -33.25
CA LYS A 386 7.18 -2.98 -32.96
C LYS A 386 7.48 -3.94 -31.78
N GLN A 387 8.68 -3.91 -31.25
CA GLN A 387 9.09 -4.88 -30.22
C GLN A 387 9.88 -4.19 -29.12
N SER A 388 9.50 -4.45 -27.90
CA SER A 388 10.26 -4.01 -26.71
C SER A 388 10.39 -5.13 -25.70
N PHE A 389 11.47 -5.08 -24.93
CA PHE A 389 11.77 -6.00 -23.86
C PHE A 389 12.29 -5.23 -22.67
N ASP A 390 11.72 -5.48 -21.52
CA ASP A 390 12.16 -4.92 -20.24
C ASP A 390 12.48 -6.05 -19.27
N LEU A 391 13.62 -5.97 -18.60
CA LEU A 391 14.02 -6.88 -17.52
C LEU A 391 14.29 -6.06 -16.28
N SER A 392 13.55 -6.32 -15.21
CA SER A 392 13.69 -5.57 -13.96
C SER A 392 13.90 -6.47 -12.75
N SER A 393 14.59 -5.94 -11.74
CA SER A 393 14.72 -6.51 -10.41
C SER A 393 14.42 -5.46 -9.38
N ASN A 394 13.67 -5.82 -8.35
CA ASN A 394 13.36 -4.97 -7.21
C ASN A 394 13.69 -5.72 -5.91
N ILE A 395 14.37 -5.05 -5.00
CA ILE A 395 14.67 -5.50 -3.65
C ILE A 395 14.07 -4.47 -2.68
N ALA A 396 13.14 -4.90 -1.85
CA ALA A 396 12.60 -4.11 -0.75
C ALA A 396 12.91 -4.82 0.58
N ARG A 397 13.59 -4.14 1.49
CA ARG A 397 13.95 -4.67 2.79
C ARG A 397 13.43 -3.73 3.87
N TYR A 398 12.60 -4.23 4.76
CA TYR A 398 12.21 -3.52 5.96
C TYR A 398 12.75 -4.26 7.17
N LYS A 399 13.37 -3.52 8.09
CA LYS A 399 13.88 -4.05 9.35
C LYS A 399 13.48 -3.12 10.49
N SER A 400 13.00 -3.70 11.58
CA SER A 400 12.72 -2.99 12.82
C SER A 400 13.37 -3.70 13.99
N TYR A 401 14.10 -2.96 14.81
CA TYR A 401 14.55 -3.45 16.12
C TYR A 401 13.53 -3.00 17.18
N LEU A 402 13.02 -3.96 17.92
CA LEU A 402 11.93 -3.80 18.88
C LEU A 402 12.30 -4.43 20.22
N PHE A 403 11.66 -4.00 21.29
CA PHE A 403 11.69 -4.63 22.61
C PHE A 403 10.44 -4.27 23.40
N SER A 404 10.10 -5.10 24.38
CA SER A 404 9.05 -4.81 25.37
C SER A 404 9.65 -4.02 26.54
N SER A 405 9.05 -2.89 26.87
CA SER A 405 9.52 -2.02 27.96
C SER A 405 9.57 -2.69 29.33
N SER A 406 8.62 -3.59 29.60
CA SER A 406 8.45 -4.26 30.90
C SER A 406 9.09 -5.66 30.99
N VAL A 407 9.80 -6.08 29.95
CA VAL A 407 10.43 -7.40 29.90
C VAL A 407 11.93 -7.25 29.72
N TYR A 408 12.69 -7.84 30.62
CA TYR A 408 14.14 -7.79 30.59
C TYR A 408 14.69 -8.57 29.38
N ASN A 409 15.70 -8.03 28.69
CA ASN A 409 16.34 -8.66 27.52
C ASN A 409 15.38 -9.15 26.43
N SER A 410 14.32 -8.40 26.15
CA SER A 410 13.29 -8.76 25.19
C SER A 410 13.53 -8.23 23.79
N GLY A 411 14.76 -7.81 23.45
CA GLY A 411 15.09 -7.24 22.15
C GLY A 411 14.96 -8.26 21.02
N TYR A 412 14.49 -7.80 19.85
CA TYR A 412 14.41 -8.61 18.63
C TYR A 412 14.40 -7.76 17.37
N ASP A 413 14.96 -8.30 16.31
CA ASP A 413 14.83 -7.80 14.95
C ASP A 413 13.59 -8.42 14.28
N ASN A 414 12.82 -7.59 13.63
CA ASN A 414 11.72 -8.01 12.77
C ASN A 414 12.00 -7.52 11.35
N GLU A 415 12.08 -8.44 10.41
CA GLU A 415 12.41 -8.18 9.02
C GLU A 415 11.24 -8.57 8.11
N HIS A 416 10.97 -7.73 7.11
CA HIS A 416 9.99 -7.96 6.06
C HIS A 416 10.68 -7.67 4.73
N ASN A 417 11.08 -8.73 4.02
CA ASN A 417 11.96 -8.66 2.87
C ASN A 417 11.26 -9.17 1.61
N GLY A 418 11.44 -8.47 0.49
CA GLY A 418 10.95 -8.87 -0.81
C GLY A 418 12.01 -8.72 -1.90
N LEU A 419 12.09 -9.72 -2.77
CA LEU A 419 12.87 -9.71 -4.00
C LEU A 419 11.95 -10.07 -5.15
N SER A 420 11.98 -9.31 -6.24
CA SER A 420 11.28 -9.66 -7.47
C SER A 420 12.15 -9.52 -8.70
N PHE A 421 11.91 -10.39 -9.68
CA PHE A 421 12.39 -10.27 -11.05
C PHE A 421 11.19 -10.28 -11.98
N THR A 422 11.17 -9.36 -12.95
CA THR A 422 10.11 -9.30 -13.96
C THR A 422 10.72 -9.14 -15.34
N ALA A 423 10.32 -10.00 -16.28
CA ALA A 423 10.60 -9.85 -17.70
C ALA A 423 9.28 -9.54 -18.43
N LEU A 424 9.26 -8.46 -19.19
CA LEU A 424 8.11 -8.00 -19.97
C LEU A 424 8.52 -7.87 -21.43
N TYR A 425 7.87 -8.62 -22.31
CA TYR A 425 8.04 -8.51 -23.76
C TYR A 425 6.75 -8.04 -24.39
N LYS A 426 6.82 -7.01 -25.23
CA LYS A 426 5.70 -6.50 -26.03
C LYS A 426 6.03 -6.59 -27.51
N HIS A 427 5.03 -7.04 -28.28
CA HIS A 427 5.14 -7.16 -29.75
C HIS A 427 3.87 -6.69 -30.42
N GLN A 428 3.98 -5.65 -31.26
CA GLN A 428 2.91 -5.21 -32.14
C GLN A 428 2.86 -6.12 -33.35
N LEU A 429 1.97 -7.09 -33.32
CA LEU A 429 1.66 -7.99 -34.44
C LEU A 429 0.71 -7.32 -35.44
N ALA A 430 0.49 -7.97 -36.57
CA ALA A 430 -0.47 -7.51 -37.58
C ALA A 430 -1.95 -7.55 -37.10
N LEU A 431 -2.22 -8.31 -36.02
CA LEU A 431 -3.56 -8.49 -35.47
C LEU A 431 -3.77 -7.71 -34.16
N GLY A 432 -2.75 -7.06 -33.61
CA GLY A 432 -2.79 -6.41 -32.33
C GLY A 432 -1.51 -6.54 -31.52
N THR A 433 -1.57 -6.19 -30.24
CA THR A 433 -0.41 -6.20 -29.33
C THR A 433 -0.41 -7.47 -28.46
N LEU A 434 0.69 -8.22 -28.54
CA LEU A 434 1.01 -9.34 -27.63
C LEU A 434 1.88 -8.82 -26.49
N GLU A 435 1.48 -9.09 -25.25
CA GLU A 435 2.26 -8.84 -24.05
C GLU A 435 2.56 -10.17 -23.35
N LEU A 436 3.83 -10.46 -23.07
CA LEU A 436 4.28 -11.62 -22.31
C LEU A 436 5.00 -11.14 -21.07
N THR A 437 4.54 -11.58 -19.91
CA THR A 437 5.15 -11.26 -18.61
C THR A 437 5.60 -12.54 -17.93
N ALA A 438 6.83 -12.60 -17.47
CA ALA A 438 7.33 -13.64 -16.59
C ALA A 438 7.83 -13.00 -15.29
N GLY A 439 7.45 -13.58 -14.16
CA GLY A 439 7.76 -13.04 -12.83
C GLY A 439 8.30 -14.12 -11.89
N TYR A 440 9.27 -13.75 -11.09
CA TYR A 440 9.70 -14.46 -9.88
C TYR A 440 9.64 -13.53 -8.69
N GLN A 441 9.13 -14.02 -7.58
CA GLN A 441 9.08 -13.29 -6.33
C GLN A 441 9.47 -14.17 -5.16
N ASN A 442 10.23 -13.60 -4.24
CA ASN A 442 10.58 -14.20 -2.95
C ASN A 442 10.30 -13.18 -1.85
N LEU A 443 9.38 -13.53 -0.95
CA LEU A 443 9.00 -12.75 0.22
C LEU A 443 9.42 -13.50 1.47
N GLU A 444 9.93 -12.80 2.47
CA GLU A 444 10.33 -13.39 3.74
C GLU A 444 10.00 -12.46 4.91
N ASP A 445 9.24 -12.97 5.87
CA ASP A 445 9.08 -12.36 7.19
C ASP A 445 9.94 -13.15 8.19
N LYS A 446 10.77 -12.44 8.96
CA LYS A 446 11.72 -13.07 9.88
C LYS A 446 11.78 -12.31 11.19
N ARG A 447 11.76 -13.05 12.30
CA ARG A 447 12.06 -12.54 13.64
C ARG A 447 13.31 -13.22 14.17
N THR A 448 14.26 -12.41 14.66
CA THR A 448 15.47 -12.88 15.33
C THR A 448 15.55 -12.22 16.70
N ASN A 449 15.56 -13.01 17.76
CA ASN A 449 15.55 -12.51 19.13
C ASN A 449 16.97 -12.41 19.71
N ASP A 450 17.18 -11.45 20.62
CA ASP A 450 18.41 -11.32 21.39
C ASP A 450 18.56 -12.52 22.36
N GLN A 451 17.42 -13.10 22.79
CA GLN A 451 17.34 -14.28 23.66
C GLN A 451 16.37 -15.30 23.06
N ASP A 452 16.76 -16.57 23.01
CA ASP A 452 15.99 -17.66 22.42
C ASP A 452 15.16 -18.48 23.44
N TYR A 453 14.86 -17.85 24.57
CA TYR A 453 13.97 -18.36 25.60
C TYR A 453 13.13 -17.25 26.21
N PHE A 454 12.08 -17.62 26.94
CA PHE A 454 11.28 -16.71 27.76
C PHE A 454 11.10 -17.30 29.16
N ILE A 455 11.32 -16.48 30.18
CA ILE A 455 11.09 -16.83 31.57
C ILE A 455 10.06 -15.90 32.16
N LYS A 456 9.06 -16.47 32.80
CA LYS A 456 8.04 -15.75 33.56
C LYS A 456 8.09 -16.27 35.01
N VAL A 457 8.25 -15.39 35.97
CA VAL A 457 8.14 -15.67 37.40
C VAL A 457 6.90 -14.97 37.95
N GLU A 458 6.04 -15.72 38.56
CA GLU A 458 4.81 -15.25 39.23
C GLU A 458 4.97 -15.44 40.72
N ASP A 459 4.99 -14.31 41.46
CA ASP A 459 5.04 -14.29 42.94
C ASP A 459 3.66 -14.10 43.53
N TYR A 460 3.13 -15.09 44.18
CA TYR A 460 1.82 -15.13 44.81
C TYR A 460 1.83 -14.75 46.30
N THR A 461 2.82 -14.01 46.77
CA THR A 461 2.83 -13.44 48.13
C THR A 461 1.57 -12.62 48.38
N ASP A 462 1.16 -11.79 47.45
CA ASP A 462 -0.21 -11.30 47.35
C ASP A 462 -0.98 -12.13 46.31
N TRP A 463 -1.72 -13.12 46.75
CA TRP A 463 -2.45 -14.01 45.85
C TRP A 463 -3.57 -13.33 45.06
N GLN A 464 -4.04 -12.13 45.45
CA GLN A 464 -5.04 -11.36 44.72
C GLN A 464 -4.41 -10.54 43.59
N HIS A 465 -3.15 -10.13 43.76
CA HIS A 465 -2.40 -9.33 42.81
C HIS A 465 -0.95 -9.86 42.72
N PRO A 466 -0.74 -11.01 42.10
CA PRO A 466 0.58 -11.58 42.00
C PRO A 466 1.56 -10.69 41.26
N ASP A 467 2.72 -10.45 41.80
CA ASP A 467 3.82 -9.78 41.14
C ASP A 467 4.37 -10.64 40.01
N GLN A 468 4.70 -10.03 38.88
CA GLN A 468 5.18 -10.73 37.70
C GLN A 468 6.48 -10.12 37.18
N VAL A 469 7.52 -10.93 37.07
CA VAL A 469 8.76 -10.59 36.37
C VAL A 469 8.91 -11.45 35.13
N SER A 470 9.32 -10.84 34.03
CA SER A 470 9.48 -11.53 32.75
C SER A 470 10.80 -11.16 32.07
N SER A 471 11.44 -12.14 31.46
CA SER A 471 12.71 -11.99 30.74
C SER A 471 12.73 -12.80 29.46
N GLY A 472 13.47 -12.33 28.46
CA GLY A 472 13.72 -13.03 27.22
C GLY A 472 12.80 -12.64 26.06
N GLY A 473 13.01 -13.33 24.95
CA GLY A 473 12.35 -13.06 23.66
C GLY A 473 11.17 -14.00 23.38
N GLN A 474 10.63 -13.93 22.16
CA GLN A 474 9.47 -14.73 21.72
C GLN A 474 9.86 -15.91 20.80
N GLY A 475 11.17 -16.17 20.65
CA GLY A 475 11.73 -17.23 19.82
C GLY A 475 11.87 -16.84 18.35
N ASP A 476 12.94 -17.34 17.74
CA ASP A 476 13.21 -17.11 16.32
C ASP A 476 12.18 -17.81 15.44
N LEU A 477 11.79 -17.12 14.40
CA LEU A 477 10.76 -17.60 13.50
C LEU A 477 10.92 -16.99 12.11
N ARG A 478 10.60 -17.76 11.06
CA ARG A 478 10.68 -17.31 9.68
C ARG A 478 9.52 -17.87 8.85
N SER A 479 8.92 -17.02 8.03
CA SER A 479 7.99 -17.44 6.99
C SER A 479 8.51 -16.98 5.63
N LYS A 480 8.42 -17.85 4.63
CA LYS A 480 8.94 -17.61 3.28
C LYS A 480 7.89 -17.94 2.23
N GLN A 481 7.71 -17.07 1.24
CA GLN A 481 6.85 -17.28 0.09
C GLN A 481 7.66 -17.09 -1.19
N GLU A 482 7.61 -18.08 -2.09
CA GLU A 482 8.18 -17.99 -3.43
C GLU A 482 7.06 -18.12 -4.45
N THR A 483 7.00 -17.20 -5.42
CA THR A 483 5.99 -17.22 -6.48
C THR A 483 6.67 -17.12 -7.84
N TYR A 484 6.34 -18.05 -8.73
CA TYR A 484 6.69 -18.05 -10.14
C TYR A 484 5.43 -17.78 -10.93
N SER A 485 5.47 -16.85 -11.86
CA SER A 485 4.32 -16.50 -12.69
C SER A 485 4.68 -16.30 -14.15
N ALA A 486 3.76 -16.63 -15.02
CA ALA A 486 3.81 -16.32 -16.44
C ALA A 486 2.42 -15.89 -16.91
N LYS A 487 2.35 -14.80 -17.68
CA LYS A 487 1.12 -14.22 -18.19
C LYS A 487 1.30 -13.86 -19.66
N SER A 488 0.29 -14.15 -20.47
CA SER A 488 0.18 -13.72 -21.86
C SER A 488 -1.12 -12.96 -22.04
N ILE A 489 -1.04 -11.79 -22.67
CA ILE A 489 -2.21 -10.99 -23.05
C ILE A 489 -2.09 -10.69 -24.53
N MET A 490 -3.16 -10.95 -25.30
CA MET A 490 -3.34 -10.49 -26.66
C MET A 490 -4.46 -9.46 -26.71
N ARG A 491 -4.12 -8.24 -27.06
CA ARG A 491 -5.05 -7.13 -27.31
C ARG A 491 -5.18 -6.96 -28.82
N PHE A 492 -6.32 -7.34 -29.38
CA PHE A 492 -6.52 -7.23 -30.82
C PHE A 492 -6.76 -5.79 -31.27
N ASP A 493 -6.28 -5.47 -32.45
CA ASP A 493 -6.61 -4.21 -33.12
C ASP A 493 -8.13 -4.13 -33.37
N PRO A 494 -8.69 -2.91 -33.51
CA PRO A 494 -10.11 -2.76 -33.73
C PRO A 494 -10.60 -3.55 -34.94
N ILE A 495 -11.56 -4.43 -34.76
CA ILE A 495 -12.25 -5.18 -35.80
C ILE A 495 -13.57 -4.48 -36.09
N VAL A 496 -13.72 -3.92 -37.25
CA VAL A 496 -14.94 -3.20 -37.67
C VAL A 496 -15.85 -4.12 -38.46
N TRP A 497 -17.05 -4.37 -37.93
CA TRP A 497 -18.08 -5.15 -38.62
C TRP A 497 -19.35 -4.32 -38.81
N GLY A 498 -19.50 -3.76 -40.00
CA GLY A 498 -20.56 -2.80 -40.26
C GLY A 498 -20.44 -1.52 -39.43
N THR A 499 -21.39 -1.29 -38.52
CA THR A 499 -21.38 -0.15 -37.58
C THR A 499 -20.87 -0.52 -36.17
N VAL A 500 -20.40 -1.74 -35.98
CA VAL A 500 -19.92 -2.23 -34.73
C VAL A 500 -18.39 -2.34 -34.75
N THR A 501 -17.74 -1.79 -33.74
CA THR A 501 -16.29 -1.93 -33.54
C THR A 501 -16.05 -2.83 -32.36
N HIS A 502 -15.30 -3.89 -32.55
CA HIS A 502 -14.85 -4.85 -31.54
C HIS A 502 -13.37 -4.59 -31.19
N ARG A 503 -13.02 -4.64 -29.91
CA ARG A 503 -11.63 -4.62 -29.42
C ARG A 503 -11.45 -5.77 -28.44
N PRO A 504 -11.30 -7.01 -28.94
CA PRO A 504 -11.16 -8.17 -28.07
C PRO A 504 -9.84 -8.17 -27.31
N THR A 505 -9.87 -8.68 -26.11
CA THR A 505 -8.67 -8.98 -25.30
C THR A 505 -8.80 -10.40 -24.78
N THR A 506 -7.74 -11.18 -24.90
CA THR A 506 -7.69 -12.55 -24.34
C THR A 506 -6.35 -12.79 -23.68
N GLY A 507 -6.32 -13.67 -22.71
CA GLY A 507 -5.07 -14.00 -22.04
C GLY A 507 -5.13 -15.23 -21.19
N PHE A 508 -3.95 -15.66 -20.82
CA PHE A 508 -3.70 -16.81 -19.94
C PHE A 508 -2.67 -16.41 -18.88
N GLU A 509 -2.87 -16.87 -17.66
CA GLU A 509 -1.95 -16.66 -16.55
C GLU A 509 -1.78 -17.97 -15.78
N ILE A 510 -0.53 -18.31 -15.45
CA ILE A 510 -0.18 -19.39 -14.54
C ILE A 510 0.71 -18.85 -13.45
N SER A 511 0.44 -19.24 -12.20
CA SER A 511 1.31 -18.89 -11.08
C SER A 511 1.43 -20.07 -10.12
N ARG A 512 2.65 -20.33 -9.64
CA ARG A 512 2.92 -21.32 -8.61
C ARG A 512 3.50 -20.64 -7.39
N THR A 513 2.80 -20.74 -6.28
CA THR A 513 3.22 -20.18 -4.99
C THR A 513 3.58 -21.29 -4.03
N LYS A 514 4.77 -21.19 -3.43
CA LYS A 514 5.28 -22.10 -2.39
C LYS A 514 5.48 -21.31 -1.12
N GLY A 515 5.07 -21.84 -0.01
CA GLY A 515 5.26 -21.26 1.32
C GLY A 515 5.96 -22.20 2.26
N ALA A 516 6.78 -21.65 3.15
CA ALA A 516 7.43 -22.38 4.23
C ALA A 516 7.28 -21.60 5.54
N TYR A 517 6.91 -22.30 6.60
CA TYR A 517 6.97 -21.85 7.97
C TYR A 517 8.12 -22.59 8.65
N ILE A 518 9.08 -21.85 9.23
CA ILE A 518 10.37 -22.38 9.62
C ILE A 518 10.70 -21.91 11.03
N ARG A 519 10.98 -22.86 11.90
CA ARG A 519 11.61 -22.66 13.21
C ARG A 519 12.91 -23.44 13.24
N ASP A 520 14.03 -22.73 13.19
CA ASP A 520 15.35 -23.36 13.05
C ASP A 520 15.81 -24.07 14.34
N LYS A 521 15.36 -23.57 15.51
CA LYS A 521 15.68 -24.14 16.85
C LYS A 521 14.41 -24.29 17.68
N THR A 522 14.37 -25.30 18.53
CA THR A 522 13.33 -25.43 19.54
C THR A 522 13.41 -24.27 20.53
N TYR A 523 12.30 -23.60 20.74
CA TYR A 523 12.18 -22.48 21.64
C TYR A 523 11.42 -22.89 22.90
N TYR A 524 11.82 -22.38 24.06
CA TYR A 524 11.24 -22.71 25.35
C TYR A 524 10.69 -21.47 26.05
N ASN A 525 9.52 -21.63 26.67
CA ASN A 525 8.91 -20.68 27.58
C ASN A 525 8.69 -21.33 28.93
N TYR A 526 9.35 -20.81 29.97
CA TYR A 526 9.33 -21.30 31.30
C TYR A 526 8.45 -20.42 32.18
N THR A 527 7.58 -21.03 33.00
CA THR A 527 6.76 -20.33 33.99
C THR A 527 7.07 -20.91 35.36
N TYR A 528 7.61 -20.08 36.22
CA TYR A 528 7.86 -20.38 37.59
C TYR A 528 6.78 -19.74 38.46
N ARG A 529 6.37 -20.46 39.50
CA ARG A 529 5.37 -19.99 40.47
C ARG A 529 5.87 -20.21 41.88
N GLY A 530 5.70 -19.22 42.71
CA GLY A 530 6.12 -19.25 44.09
C GLY A 530 5.52 -18.13 44.90
N MET A 531 6.05 -17.96 46.10
CA MET A 531 5.76 -16.87 47.03
C MET A 531 7.04 -16.47 47.78
N THR A 532 7.12 -15.21 48.16
CA THR A 532 8.22 -14.71 49.00
C THR A 532 7.88 -14.96 50.47
N VAL A 533 8.74 -15.72 51.16
CA VAL A 533 8.62 -16.04 52.58
C VAL A 533 9.92 -15.63 53.29
N ASN A 534 9.83 -14.76 54.29
CA ASN A 534 10.99 -14.21 55.00
C ASN A 534 12.04 -13.59 54.08
N ASP A 535 11.61 -12.83 53.13
CA ASP A 535 12.41 -12.15 52.07
C ASP A 535 13.13 -13.10 51.08
N GLU A 536 12.87 -14.42 51.15
CA GLU A 536 13.33 -15.40 50.16
C GLU A 536 12.19 -15.86 49.26
N TRP A 537 12.40 -15.82 47.93
CA TRP A 537 11.43 -16.36 46.99
C TRP A 537 11.50 -17.90 46.96
N MET A 538 10.39 -18.52 47.32
CA MET A 538 10.20 -19.96 47.34
C MET A 538 9.27 -20.39 46.21
N GLY A 539 9.83 -20.80 45.09
CA GLY A 539 9.04 -21.21 43.95
C GLY A 539 9.67 -22.34 43.15
N SER A 540 8.91 -22.87 42.22
CA SER A 540 9.36 -23.97 41.37
C SER A 540 8.84 -23.79 39.92
N LEU A 541 9.45 -24.52 39.00
CA LEU A 541 8.99 -24.59 37.60
C LEU A 541 7.61 -25.24 37.56
N SER A 542 6.60 -24.46 37.24
CA SER A 542 5.21 -24.91 37.21
C SER A 542 4.76 -25.36 35.83
N GLN A 543 5.33 -24.76 34.77
CA GLN A 543 4.96 -25.06 33.37
C GLN A 543 6.15 -24.79 32.46
N THR A 544 6.38 -25.69 31.53
CA THR A 544 7.23 -25.47 30.36
C THR A 544 6.40 -25.60 29.10
N THR A 545 6.53 -24.61 28.21
CA THR A 545 5.97 -24.68 26.86
C THR A 545 7.14 -24.73 25.87
N ARG A 546 7.15 -25.73 25.00
CA ARG A 546 8.16 -25.82 23.93
C ARG A 546 7.52 -25.69 22.57
N PHE A 547 8.25 -25.05 21.66
CA PHE A 547 7.90 -24.90 20.27
C PHE A 547 9.00 -25.58 19.47
N LEU A 548 8.69 -26.76 18.93
CA LEU A 548 9.70 -27.60 18.29
C LEU A 548 10.26 -26.95 17.02
N ALA A 549 11.55 -27.19 16.80
CA ALA A 549 12.18 -26.91 15.51
C ALA A 549 11.49 -27.70 14.40
N GLY A 550 11.38 -27.12 13.23
CA GLY A 550 10.79 -27.78 12.07
C GLY A 550 10.56 -26.85 10.90
N THR A 551 10.33 -27.45 9.73
CA THR A 551 9.96 -26.76 8.51
C THR A 551 8.68 -27.38 7.97
N HIS A 552 7.66 -26.55 7.77
CA HIS A 552 6.39 -26.94 7.22
C HIS A 552 6.17 -26.21 5.90
N ASN A 553 5.82 -26.94 4.86
CA ASN A 553 5.68 -26.42 3.51
C ASN A 553 4.25 -26.59 3.00
N ALA A 554 3.78 -25.62 2.24
CA ALA A 554 2.58 -25.71 1.45
C ALA A 554 2.80 -25.06 0.08
N SER A 555 2.05 -25.48 -0.92
CA SER A 555 2.12 -24.85 -2.23
C SER A 555 0.81 -24.99 -2.97
N TYR A 556 0.56 -24.07 -3.89
CA TYR A 556 -0.54 -24.18 -4.85
C TYR A 556 -0.13 -23.62 -6.22
N THR A 557 -0.81 -24.10 -7.26
CA THR A 557 -0.68 -23.58 -8.62
C THR A 557 -2.05 -23.04 -9.04
N ASN A 558 -2.08 -21.80 -9.52
CA ASN A 558 -3.27 -21.17 -10.08
C ASN A 558 -3.15 -21.08 -11.60
N TYR A 559 -4.22 -21.45 -12.29
CA TYR A 559 -4.39 -21.35 -13.75
C TYR A 559 -5.55 -20.39 -14.01
N SER A 560 -5.34 -19.42 -14.87
CA SER A 560 -6.37 -18.45 -15.25
C SER A 560 -6.44 -18.30 -16.75
N PHE A 561 -7.65 -18.28 -17.27
CA PHE A 561 -7.95 -17.90 -18.65
C PHE A 561 -8.97 -16.77 -18.62
N PHE A 562 -8.81 -15.78 -19.49
CA PHE A 562 -9.75 -14.66 -19.59
C PHE A 562 -9.91 -14.16 -21.01
N ILE A 563 -11.12 -13.65 -21.27
CA ILE A 563 -11.47 -12.99 -22.52
C ILE A 563 -12.50 -11.89 -22.22
N ASP A 564 -12.33 -10.74 -22.82
CA ASP A 564 -13.35 -9.70 -22.94
C ASP A 564 -13.36 -9.07 -24.33
N ASP A 565 -14.41 -8.33 -24.63
CA ASP A 565 -14.52 -7.54 -25.86
C ASP A 565 -15.12 -6.16 -25.56
N ASN A 566 -14.40 -5.12 -25.90
CA ASN A 566 -14.92 -3.76 -25.82
C ASN A 566 -15.65 -3.43 -27.15
N ILE A 567 -16.96 -3.64 -27.13
CA ILE A 567 -17.86 -3.52 -28.28
C ILE A 567 -18.45 -2.11 -28.32
N GLN A 568 -18.16 -1.36 -29.37
CA GLN A 568 -18.73 -0.04 -29.62
C GLN A 568 -19.77 -0.10 -30.72
N TYR A 569 -21.00 0.27 -30.39
CA TYR A 569 -22.10 0.40 -31.35
C TYR A 569 -22.78 1.76 -31.21
N LYS A 570 -22.53 2.67 -32.14
CA LYS A 570 -23.03 4.05 -32.09
C LYS A 570 -22.66 4.73 -30.75
N ARG A 571 -23.65 4.96 -29.88
CA ARG A 571 -23.54 5.62 -28.59
C ARG A 571 -23.35 4.64 -27.41
N LEU A 572 -23.40 3.35 -27.68
CA LEU A 572 -23.31 2.31 -26.67
C LEU A 572 -21.94 1.65 -26.77
N THR A 573 -21.25 1.57 -25.63
CA THR A 573 -20.07 0.74 -25.45
C THR A 573 -20.42 -0.36 -24.46
N LEU A 574 -20.21 -1.61 -24.83
CA LEU A 574 -20.42 -2.79 -23.97
C LEU A 574 -19.10 -3.51 -23.81
N ARG A 575 -18.83 -3.98 -22.62
CA ARG A 575 -17.66 -4.80 -22.32
C ARG A 575 -18.07 -6.08 -21.60
N PRO A 576 -18.59 -7.08 -22.34
CA PRO A 576 -18.76 -8.43 -21.81
C PRO A 576 -17.41 -9.12 -21.65
N GLY A 577 -17.23 -9.84 -20.58
CA GLY A 577 -16.01 -10.58 -20.32
C GLY A 577 -16.22 -11.72 -19.35
N VAL A 578 -15.31 -12.65 -19.36
CA VAL A 578 -15.29 -13.78 -18.45
C VAL A 578 -13.86 -14.15 -18.09
N ARG A 579 -13.66 -14.47 -16.82
CA ARG A 579 -12.40 -15.05 -16.32
C ARG A 579 -12.72 -16.37 -15.62
N LEU A 580 -11.91 -17.38 -15.90
CA LEU A 580 -11.92 -18.67 -15.28
C LEU A 580 -10.62 -18.85 -14.51
N ASP A 581 -10.72 -19.04 -13.21
CA ASP A 581 -9.58 -19.35 -12.33
C ASP A 581 -9.76 -20.75 -11.72
N ARG A 582 -8.65 -21.49 -11.61
CA ARG A 582 -8.59 -22.76 -10.91
C ARG A 582 -7.25 -22.87 -10.19
N ASP A 583 -7.27 -23.14 -8.90
CA ASP A 583 -6.09 -23.53 -8.15
C ASP A 583 -6.17 -25.00 -7.67
N ASP A 584 -5.03 -25.59 -7.36
CA ASP A 584 -4.92 -26.96 -6.88
C ASP A 584 -5.02 -27.08 -5.35
N PHE A 585 -5.15 -25.96 -4.61
CA PHE A 585 -5.38 -25.94 -3.18
C PHE A 585 -6.88 -26.13 -2.85
N VAL A 586 -7.72 -25.21 -3.29
CA VAL A 586 -9.19 -25.30 -3.08
C VAL A 586 -9.84 -26.24 -4.09
N GLN A 587 -9.18 -26.52 -5.23
CA GLN A 587 -9.62 -27.43 -6.31
C GLN A 587 -11.00 -27.10 -6.91
N LYS A 588 -11.38 -25.84 -6.92
CA LYS A 588 -12.64 -25.34 -7.50
C LYS A 588 -12.39 -24.54 -8.78
N ASN A 589 -13.33 -24.60 -9.68
CA ASN A 589 -13.39 -23.74 -10.86
C ASN A 589 -14.19 -22.50 -10.49
N ASN A 590 -13.56 -21.34 -10.57
CA ASN A 590 -14.10 -20.05 -10.21
C ASN A 590 -14.41 -19.26 -11.48
N LEU A 591 -15.67 -19.17 -11.86
CA LEU A 591 -16.12 -18.44 -13.04
C LEU A 591 -16.52 -17.02 -12.65
N SER A 592 -15.82 -16.02 -13.21
CA SER A 592 -16.00 -14.59 -12.97
C SER A 592 -16.60 -13.90 -14.20
N PRO A 593 -17.92 -13.91 -14.38
CA PRO A 593 -18.55 -13.12 -15.42
C PRO A 593 -18.43 -11.62 -15.07
N ARG A 594 -18.16 -10.79 -16.08
CA ARG A 594 -18.08 -9.34 -15.97
C ARG A 594 -18.79 -8.71 -17.15
N LEU A 595 -19.69 -7.79 -16.88
CA LEU A 595 -20.39 -7.01 -17.90
C LEU A 595 -20.41 -5.57 -17.45
N SER A 596 -19.84 -4.69 -18.25
CA SER A 596 -19.96 -3.27 -18.04
C SER A 596 -20.39 -2.55 -19.32
N ALA A 597 -21.01 -1.40 -19.17
CA ALA A 597 -21.58 -0.63 -20.29
C ALA A 597 -21.43 0.86 -20.06
N THR A 598 -21.27 1.60 -21.15
CA THR A 598 -21.37 3.06 -21.17
C THR A 598 -22.32 3.47 -22.31
N TYR A 599 -23.26 4.36 -22.03
CA TYR A 599 -24.16 4.94 -22.99
C TYR A 599 -24.00 6.46 -23.03
N ASP A 600 -23.61 6.99 -24.20
CA ASP A 600 -23.52 8.42 -24.47
C ASP A 600 -24.89 8.97 -24.87
N ILE A 601 -25.53 9.73 -23.97
CA ILE A 601 -26.91 10.19 -24.15
C ILE A 601 -27.06 11.08 -25.39
N TRP A 602 -26.11 11.95 -25.61
CA TRP A 602 -26.18 12.94 -26.71
C TRP A 602 -25.28 12.60 -27.90
N GLY A 603 -24.33 11.66 -27.74
CA GLY A 603 -23.34 11.31 -28.76
C GLY A 603 -22.18 12.31 -28.84
N THR A 604 -21.99 13.13 -27.84
CA THR A 604 -20.93 14.15 -27.72
C THR A 604 -19.83 13.78 -26.76
N GLY A 605 -19.98 12.65 -26.04
CA GLY A 605 -19.10 12.27 -24.93
C GLY A 605 -19.34 13.04 -23.62
N ASN A 606 -20.18 14.09 -23.64
CA ASN A 606 -20.34 14.95 -22.47
C ASN A 606 -21.23 14.38 -21.36
N THR A 607 -22.19 13.48 -21.74
CA THR A 607 -23.12 12.89 -20.77
C THR A 607 -23.15 11.39 -20.92
N LEU A 608 -22.57 10.68 -19.97
CA LEU A 608 -22.41 9.24 -20.01
C LEU A 608 -23.14 8.56 -18.84
N ILE A 609 -23.98 7.58 -19.16
CA ILE A 609 -24.49 6.62 -18.17
C ILE A 609 -23.55 5.42 -18.18
N ILE A 610 -23.10 5.00 -17.00
CA ILE A 610 -22.12 3.92 -16.81
C ILE A 610 -22.74 2.90 -15.87
N GLY A 611 -22.63 1.60 -16.18
CA GLY A 611 -23.12 0.55 -15.32
C GLY A 611 -22.35 -0.75 -15.46
N GLY A 612 -22.50 -1.65 -14.48
CA GLY A 612 -21.87 -2.96 -14.57
C GLY A 612 -22.39 -3.95 -13.56
N VAL A 613 -22.22 -5.22 -13.91
CA VAL A 613 -22.49 -6.37 -13.05
C VAL A 613 -21.31 -7.33 -13.16
N ASN A 614 -20.63 -7.55 -12.05
CA ASN A 614 -19.35 -8.22 -12.06
C ASN A 614 -19.25 -9.21 -10.89
N ARG A 615 -18.48 -10.29 -11.08
CA ARG A 615 -18.07 -11.20 -10.02
C ARG A 615 -16.56 -11.22 -9.92
N TYR A 616 -16.04 -11.11 -8.69
CA TYR A 616 -14.62 -11.16 -8.39
C TYR A 616 -14.37 -12.26 -7.37
N TYR A 617 -13.48 -13.20 -7.69
CA TYR A 617 -13.00 -14.19 -6.74
C TYR A 617 -11.69 -13.71 -6.10
N GLY A 618 -11.57 -13.94 -4.81
CA GLY A 618 -10.33 -13.75 -4.07
C GLY A 618 -9.25 -14.73 -4.49
N ARG A 619 -8.14 -14.71 -3.77
CA ARG A 619 -7.04 -15.65 -3.96
C ARG A 619 -7.01 -16.68 -2.84
N SER A 620 -6.38 -17.82 -3.09
CA SER A 620 -6.00 -18.76 -2.05
C SER A 620 -4.90 -18.16 -1.19
N MET A 621 -4.92 -18.44 0.11
CA MET A 621 -3.94 -17.96 1.06
C MET A 621 -3.27 -19.13 1.76
N LEU A 622 -1.94 -19.16 1.74
CA LEU A 622 -1.13 -20.20 2.38
C LEU A 622 -1.34 -20.26 3.89
N THR A 623 -1.77 -19.14 4.50
CA THR A 623 -2.06 -19.07 5.93
C THR A 623 -3.02 -20.16 6.40
N TYR A 624 -4.02 -20.54 5.60
CA TYR A 624 -4.95 -21.61 5.98
C TYR A 624 -4.29 -22.98 5.92
N ALA A 625 -3.48 -23.25 4.90
CA ALA A 625 -2.74 -24.50 4.77
C ALA A 625 -1.68 -24.67 5.87
N LEU A 626 -1.06 -23.58 6.28
CA LEU A 626 0.03 -23.57 7.24
C LEU A 626 -0.40 -23.24 8.67
N TYR A 627 -1.70 -22.98 8.89
CA TYR A 627 -2.21 -22.69 10.24
C TYR A 627 -1.86 -23.79 11.25
N GLY A 628 -2.00 -25.04 10.84
CA GLY A 628 -1.62 -26.21 11.64
C GLY A 628 -0.12 -26.26 11.93
N ALA A 629 0.70 -25.84 10.98
CA ALA A 629 2.15 -25.80 11.13
C ALA A 629 2.59 -24.81 12.22
N GLN A 630 1.90 -23.68 12.37
CA GLN A 630 2.20 -22.70 13.42
C GLN A 630 2.04 -23.27 14.81
N ASN A 631 1.19 -24.26 14.99
CA ASN A 631 0.86 -24.89 16.27
C ASN A 631 1.32 -26.35 16.38
N ALA A 632 1.74 -26.99 15.30
CA ALA A 632 2.08 -28.42 15.25
C ALA A 632 3.25 -28.79 16.18
N GLY A 633 4.17 -27.85 16.42
CA GLY A 633 5.29 -28.02 17.34
C GLY A 633 5.03 -27.50 18.75
N LEU A 634 3.81 -27.02 19.05
CA LEU A 634 3.49 -26.46 20.37
C LEU A 634 3.13 -27.59 21.34
N GLN A 635 3.92 -27.71 22.39
CA GLN A 635 3.73 -28.72 23.43
C GLN A 635 3.82 -28.07 24.81
N HIS A 636 2.94 -28.50 25.71
CA HIS A 636 2.90 -28.07 27.08
C HIS A 636 3.23 -29.23 28.01
N CYS A 637 3.95 -28.94 29.07
CA CYS A 637 4.20 -29.84 30.19
C CYS A 637 3.99 -29.08 31.48
N TYR A 638 3.32 -29.70 32.43
CA TYR A 638 3.06 -29.17 33.77
C TYR A 638 3.81 -30.04 34.79
N PHE A 639 4.66 -29.41 35.60
CA PHE A 639 5.46 -30.02 36.63
C PHE A 639 6.39 -31.15 36.15
N ASP A 640 7.64 -31.14 36.59
CA ASP A 640 8.63 -32.19 36.36
C ASP A 640 8.84 -32.59 34.89
N CYS A 641 8.94 -31.58 34.03
CA CYS A 641 9.00 -31.71 32.56
C CYS A 641 10.34 -32.24 32.03
N GLN A 642 11.36 -32.34 32.90
CA GLN A 642 12.70 -32.77 32.49
C GLN A 642 12.88 -34.29 32.50
N THR A 643 11.93 -35.03 33.10
CA THR A 643 12.11 -36.47 33.40
C THR A 643 11.43 -37.42 32.41
N SER A 644 10.50 -36.99 31.61
CA SER A 644 9.77 -37.86 30.68
C SER A 644 9.12 -37.12 29.49
N GLU A 645 9.36 -37.64 28.28
CA GLU A 645 8.66 -37.18 27.06
C GLU A 645 7.13 -37.45 27.06
N GLU A 646 6.65 -38.42 27.84
CA GLU A 646 5.22 -38.76 27.96
C GLU A 646 4.39 -37.67 28.62
N LYS A 647 5.03 -36.72 29.33
CA LYS A 647 4.33 -35.59 29.97
C LYS A 647 4.01 -34.45 29.03
N TRP A 648 4.54 -34.46 27.79
CA TRP A 648 4.29 -33.42 26.81
C TRP A 648 2.97 -33.66 26.08
N THR A 649 2.08 -32.68 26.12
CA THR A 649 0.80 -32.74 25.45
C THR A 649 0.82 -31.84 24.22
N ASN A 650 0.46 -32.40 23.06
CA ASN A 650 0.27 -31.63 21.83
C ASN A 650 -1.04 -30.84 21.89
N ARG A 651 -0.99 -29.64 21.36
CA ARG A 651 -2.18 -28.82 21.16
C ARG A 651 -2.43 -28.68 19.67
N THR A 652 -3.22 -29.58 19.08
CA THR A 652 -3.69 -29.51 17.68
C THR A 652 -5.18 -29.27 17.66
N ASP A 653 -5.61 -28.10 17.25
CA ASP A 653 -6.97 -27.74 17.50
C ASP A 653 -7.57 -26.93 16.35
N PHE A 654 -7.50 -27.45 15.11
CA PHE A 654 -8.20 -26.85 13.97
C PHE A 654 -8.65 -27.93 12.98
N ASP A 655 -9.75 -27.64 12.26
CA ASP A 655 -10.27 -28.45 11.16
C ASP A 655 -10.94 -27.56 10.09
N GLY A 656 -11.51 -28.19 9.05
CA GLY A 656 -12.33 -27.53 8.03
C GLY A 656 -11.55 -26.90 6.88
N VAL A 657 -10.21 -26.83 6.91
CA VAL A 657 -9.39 -26.21 5.85
C VAL A 657 -9.62 -26.87 4.48
N ASP A 658 -9.68 -28.20 4.44
CA ASP A 658 -9.87 -28.98 3.20
C ASP A 658 -11.24 -28.77 2.53
N SER A 659 -12.22 -28.23 3.26
CA SER A 659 -13.57 -27.96 2.77
C SER A 659 -13.78 -26.52 2.30
N LEU A 660 -12.77 -25.67 2.39
CA LEU A 660 -12.88 -24.26 2.04
C LEU A 660 -13.19 -24.05 0.56
N LYS A 661 -13.87 -22.94 0.30
CA LYS A 661 -14.15 -22.40 -1.04
C LYS A 661 -13.47 -21.04 -1.18
N THR A 662 -13.21 -20.67 -2.42
CA THR A 662 -12.69 -19.34 -2.70
C THR A 662 -13.74 -18.27 -2.43
N PRO A 663 -13.49 -17.29 -1.57
CA PRO A 663 -14.38 -16.15 -1.34
C PRO A 663 -14.63 -15.36 -2.63
N TYR A 664 -15.83 -14.79 -2.78
CA TYR A 664 -16.14 -13.94 -3.92
C TYR A 664 -17.03 -12.75 -3.55
N ASN A 665 -16.98 -11.71 -4.41
CA ASN A 665 -17.85 -10.55 -4.36
C ASN A 665 -18.69 -10.46 -5.63
N ASP A 666 -20.00 -10.27 -5.50
CA ASP A 666 -20.89 -9.82 -6.58
C ASP A 666 -21.01 -8.31 -6.50
N GLU A 667 -20.64 -7.63 -7.59
CA GLU A 667 -20.66 -6.18 -7.71
C GLU A 667 -21.74 -5.72 -8.67
N PHE A 668 -22.48 -4.70 -8.29
CA PHE A 668 -23.35 -3.91 -9.14
C PHE A 668 -22.90 -2.46 -9.11
N THR A 669 -22.80 -1.82 -10.28
CA THR A 669 -22.42 -0.39 -10.41
C THR A 669 -23.40 0.36 -11.26
N LEU A 670 -23.64 1.63 -10.91
CA LEU A 670 -24.39 2.60 -11.72
C LEU A 670 -23.78 3.99 -11.54
N GLY A 671 -23.53 4.69 -12.64
CA GLY A 671 -22.94 6.01 -12.62
C GLY A 671 -23.46 6.94 -13.72
N LEU A 672 -23.27 8.21 -13.47
CA LEU A 672 -23.51 9.30 -14.42
C LEU A 672 -22.27 10.18 -14.46
N GLN A 673 -21.72 10.39 -15.64
CA GLN A 673 -20.65 11.36 -15.86
C GLN A 673 -21.17 12.49 -16.74
N GLN A 674 -20.83 13.73 -16.36
CA GLN A 674 -21.23 14.94 -17.05
C GLN A 674 -20.06 15.91 -17.13
N GLU A 675 -19.78 16.40 -18.35
CA GLU A 675 -18.88 17.51 -18.58
C GLU A 675 -19.67 18.82 -18.48
N ILE A 676 -19.22 19.74 -17.60
CA ILE A 676 -19.83 21.07 -17.41
C ILE A 676 -18.72 22.12 -17.29
N ALA A 677 -18.65 23.06 -18.22
CA ALA A 677 -17.74 24.21 -18.16
C ALA A 677 -16.29 23.85 -17.75
N SER A 678 -15.64 23.01 -18.53
CA SER A 678 -14.27 22.51 -18.30
C SER A 678 -14.09 21.69 -17.02
N THR A 679 -15.19 21.14 -16.48
CA THR A 679 -15.14 20.21 -15.34
C THR A 679 -15.85 18.91 -15.65
N THR A 680 -15.27 17.79 -15.21
CA THR A 680 -15.88 16.46 -15.25
C THR A 680 -16.51 16.15 -13.90
N TRP A 681 -17.82 15.98 -13.89
CA TRP A 681 -18.61 15.54 -12.75
C TRP A 681 -18.95 14.08 -12.90
N ARG A 682 -18.76 13.26 -11.84
CA ARG A 682 -19.12 11.84 -11.84
C ARG A 682 -19.84 11.47 -10.56
N LEU A 683 -21.06 10.97 -10.70
CA LEU A 683 -21.82 10.31 -9.64
C LEU A 683 -21.73 8.81 -9.86
N GLN A 684 -21.28 8.07 -8.85
CA GLN A 684 -21.07 6.61 -8.95
C GLN A 684 -21.64 5.91 -7.71
N TYR A 685 -22.48 4.92 -7.93
CA TYR A 685 -22.94 3.99 -6.90
C TYR A 685 -22.30 2.61 -7.13
N VAL A 686 -21.79 2.01 -6.09
CA VAL A 686 -21.21 0.66 -6.09
C VAL A 686 -21.82 -0.13 -4.94
N HIS A 687 -22.42 -1.27 -5.27
CA HIS A 687 -22.93 -2.24 -4.31
C HIS A 687 -22.12 -3.53 -4.42
N ARG A 688 -21.62 -4.05 -3.31
CA ARG A 688 -20.89 -5.31 -3.24
C ARG A 688 -21.50 -6.25 -2.20
N ASN A 689 -21.55 -7.54 -2.55
CA ASN A 689 -22.10 -8.59 -1.72
C ASN A 689 -21.07 -9.73 -1.59
N GLY A 690 -20.31 -9.72 -0.50
CA GLY A 690 -19.29 -10.72 -0.18
C GLY A 690 -19.94 -12.04 0.22
N ARG A 691 -19.44 -13.11 -0.38
CA ARG A 691 -19.92 -14.48 -0.19
C ARG A 691 -18.76 -15.42 0.05
N ASP A 692 -19.06 -16.51 0.75
CA ASP A 692 -18.12 -17.59 1.05
C ASP A 692 -16.82 -17.09 1.70
N GLU A 693 -16.87 -15.95 2.42
CA GLU A 693 -15.73 -15.44 3.15
C GLU A 693 -15.31 -16.40 4.25
N VAL A 694 -14.02 -16.58 4.44
CA VAL A 694 -13.50 -17.52 5.42
C VAL A 694 -13.67 -16.95 6.82
N ARG A 695 -14.25 -17.77 7.70
CA ARG A 695 -14.44 -17.49 9.12
C ARG A 695 -14.00 -18.70 9.93
N SER A 696 -13.58 -18.49 11.16
CA SER A 696 -13.36 -19.58 12.11
C SER A 696 -14.36 -19.49 13.26
N ASP A 697 -14.95 -20.65 13.59
CA ASP A 697 -15.86 -20.84 14.71
C ASP A 697 -15.24 -21.83 15.72
N THR A 698 -15.69 -21.84 16.96
CA THR A 698 -15.27 -22.84 17.94
C THR A 698 -16.16 -24.08 17.80
N LYS A 699 -15.54 -25.24 17.69
CA LYS A 699 -16.21 -26.56 17.67
C LYS A 699 -15.70 -27.44 18.80
N TYR A 700 -16.57 -28.15 19.47
CA TYR A 700 -16.19 -29.14 20.48
C TYR A 700 -16.43 -30.54 19.88
N PRO A 701 -15.40 -31.44 19.92
CA PRO A 701 -15.47 -32.74 19.23
C PRO A 701 -16.54 -33.66 19.80
N ASP A 702 -16.85 -33.57 21.12
CA ASP A 702 -17.84 -34.39 21.81
C ASP A 702 -18.64 -33.57 22.81
N SER A 703 -19.95 -33.88 22.93
CA SER A 703 -20.87 -33.23 23.87
C SER A 703 -20.56 -33.56 25.35
N THR A 704 -19.60 -34.40 25.59
CA THR A 704 -19.16 -34.82 26.91
C THR A 704 -17.70 -34.55 27.10
N ILE A 705 -17.39 -33.47 27.82
CA ILE A 705 -16.37 -33.52 28.85
C ILE A 705 -14.99 -33.00 28.59
N ASP A 706 -14.52 -32.36 27.64
CA ASP A 706 -13.26 -31.70 27.90
C ASP A 706 -13.25 -30.28 27.33
N GLU A 707 -13.52 -29.31 28.20
CA GLU A 707 -13.35 -27.86 27.90
C GLU A 707 -11.92 -27.53 27.40
N LYS A 708 -10.97 -28.45 27.54
CA LYS A 708 -9.59 -28.33 27.11
C LYS A 708 -9.34 -28.67 25.64
N ARG A 709 -10.32 -29.13 24.88
CA ARG A 709 -10.18 -29.53 23.47
C ARG A 709 -11.10 -28.78 22.52
N ALA A 710 -11.24 -27.49 22.68
CA ALA A 710 -11.92 -26.68 21.67
C ALA A 710 -11.11 -26.63 20.36
N ILE A 711 -11.76 -26.97 19.26
CA ILE A 711 -11.17 -26.95 17.91
C ILE A 711 -11.58 -25.66 17.21
N ARG A 712 -10.64 -25.01 16.54
CA ARG A 712 -10.93 -23.92 15.61
C ARG A 712 -11.39 -24.52 14.29
N HIS A 713 -12.65 -24.32 13.95
CA HIS A 713 -13.26 -24.81 12.72
C HIS A 713 -13.32 -23.72 11.67
N PHE A 714 -12.54 -23.87 10.58
CA PHE A 714 -12.60 -22.96 9.43
C PHE A 714 -13.79 -23.31 8.53
N ASN A 715 -14.53 -22.31 8.08
CA ASN A 715 -15.69 -22.46 7.22
C ASN A 715 -15.90 -21.22 6.32
N ASN A 716 -16.84 -21.33 5.37
CA ASN A 716 -17.22 -20.26 4.45
C ASN A 716 -18.53 -19.55 4.82
N ASN A 717 -18.84 -19.43 6.11
CA ASN A 717 -20.03 -18.74 6.60
C ASN A 717 -19.87 -17.21 6.70
N GLY A 718 -18.71 -16.68 6.33
CA GLY A 718 -18.46 -15.24 6.26
C GLY A 718 -19.32 -14.58 5.18
N ARG A 719 -19.87 -13.41 5.50
CA ARG A 719 -20.74 -12.59 4.63
C ARG A 719 -20.46 -11.12 4.89
N SER A 720 -20.38 -10.34 3.81
CA SER A 720 -20.29 -8.89 3.92
C SER A 720 -21.20 -8.20 2.90
N THR A 721 -21.51 -6.94 3.15
CA THR A 721 -22.26 -6.08 2.24
C THR A 721 -21.69 -4.67 2.32
N HIS A 722 -21.39 -4.09 1.18
CA HIS A 722 -20.80 -2.76 1.08
C HIS A 722 -21.55 -1.92 0.06
N ASP A 723 -21.98 -0.75 0.48
CA ASP A 723 -22.61 0.27 -0.37
C ASP A 723 -21.71 1.51 -0.38
N THR A 724 -21.39 2.02 -1.56
CA THR A 724 -20.64 3.27 -1.72
C THR A 724 -21.32 4.16 -2.74
N LEU A 725 -21.57 5.41 -2.39
CA LEU A 725 -22.05 6.45 -3.30
C LEU A 725 -21.02 7.59 -3.32
N THR A 726 -20.49 7.88 -4.48
CA THR A 726 -19.45 8.91 -4.66
C THR A 726 -19.89 9.96 -5.66
N LEU A 727 -19.75 11.22 -5.33
CA LEU A 727 -19.77 12.35 -6.24
C LEU A 727 -18.36 12.91 -6.31
N SER A 728 -17.79 12.97 -7.50
CA SER A 728 -16.48 13.57 -7.74
C SER A 728 -16.55 14.65 -8.82
N VAL A 729 -15.69 15.64 -8.72
CA VAL A 729 -15.47 16.68 -9.70
C VAL A 729 -14.00 16.95 -9.87
N ARG A 730 -13.55 17.09 -11.11
CA ARG A 730 -12.20 17.54 -11.45
C ARG A 730 -12.29 18.51 -12.63
N ASN A 731 -11.34 19.42 -12.75
CA ASN A 731 -11.21 20.18 -14.01
C ASN A 731 -10.65 19.27 -15.11
N SER A 732 -11.18 19.46 -16.33
CA SER A 732 -10.76 18.69 -17.52
C SER A 732 -9.43 19.21 -18.09
N GLN A 733 -9.12 20.48 -17.82
CA GLN A 733 -7.87 21.17 -18.15
C GLN A 733 -7.46 22.07 -16.98
N PRO A 734 -6.17 22.35 -16.77
CA PRO A 734 -5.75 23.33 -15.78
C PRO A 734 -6.45 24.68 -16.00
N TRP A 735 -6.83 25.33 -14.91
CA TRP A 735 -7.40 26.70 -14.98
C TRP A 735 -6.26 27.69 -14.83
N GLU A 736 -6.04 28.53 -15.81
CA GLU A 736 -5.11 29.64 -15.74
C GLU A 736 -5.72 30.79 -14.93
N LEU A 737 -5.23 31.03 -13.74
CA LEU A 737 -5.62 32.13 -12.88
C LEU A 737 -4.41 32.67 -12.11
N ALA A 738 -4.27 34.00 -12.04
CA ALA A 738 -3.18 34.67 -11.34
C ALA A 738 -1.78 34.15 -11.77
N LYS A 739 -1.56 33.92 -13.08
CA LYS A 739 -0.34 33.40 -13.68
C LYS A 739 0.06 32.02 -13.18
N ALA A 740 -0.88 31.23 -12.71
CA ALA A 740 -0.67 29.86 -12.30
C ALA A 740 -1.66 28.93 -13.00
N ASP A 741 -1.21 27.71 -13.23
CA ASP A 741 -2.03 26.59 -13.64
C ASP A 741 -2.59 25.88 -12.43
N HIS A 742 -3.92 25.81 -12.35
CA HIS A 742 -4.62 25.21 -11.23
C HIS A 742 -5.26 23.87 -11.62
N VAL A 743 -4.85 22.79 -10.97
CA VAL A 743 -5.48 21.47 -11.07
C VAL A 743 -6.30 21.22 -9.81
N PHE A 744 -7.60 21.04 -9.98
CA PHE A 744 -8.57 20.85 -8.92
C PHE A 744 -9.21 19.46 -9.00
N ASN A 745 -9.33 18.79 -7.85
CA ASN A 745 -10.07 17.56 -7.69
C ASN A 745 -10.80 17.56 -6.35
N ALA A 746 -12.10 17.24 -6.35
CA ALA A 746 -12.85 17.08 -5.11
C ALA A 746 -13.82 15.91 -5.19
N SER A 747 -14.12 15.33 -4.04
CA SER A 747 -15.05 14.22 -3.94
C SER A 747 -15.79 14.20 -2.60
N ILE A 748 -17.01 13.67 -2.65
CA ILE A 748 -17.83 13.31 -1.50
C ILE A 748 -18.18 11.85 -1.66
N SER A 749 -17.81 11.00 -0.72
CA SER A 749 -18.11 9.57 -0.73
C SER A 749 -18.87 9.19 0.53
N TRP A 750 -20.01 8.56 0.35
CA TRP A 750 -20.74 7.90 1.42
C TRP A 750 -20.55 6.40 1.32
N GLN A 751 -20.20 5.76 2.44
CA GLN A 751 -19.97 4.31 2.52
C GLN A 751 -20.69 3.71 3.70
N LYS A 752 -21.26 2.51 3.49
CA LYS A 752 -21.86 1.68 4.53
C LYS A 752 -21.38 0.24 4.36
N SER A 753 -20.72 -0.28 5.38
CA SER A 753 -20.19 -1.64 5.40
C SER A 753 -20.74 -2.44 6.57
N LYS A 754 -21.11 -3.68 6.30
CA LYS A 754 -21.59 -4.66 7.27
C LYS A 754 -20.88 -5.98 7.03
N THR A 755 -20.52 -6.67 8.10
CA THR A 755 -19.85 -7.98 8.02
C THR A 755 -20.14 -8.81 9.27
N ASN A 756 -20.20 -10.13 9.13
CA ASN A 756 -20.20 -11.05 10.26
C ASN A 756 -18.77 -11.51 10.65
N THR A 757 -17.77 -10.95 10.01
CA THR A 757 -16.36 -11.05 10.38
C THR A 757 -15.83 -9.66 10.76
N PRO A 758 -16.23 -9.09 11.92
CA PRO A 758 -16.03 -7.68 12.22
C PRO A 758 -14.57 -7.25 12.38
N LYS A 759 -13.67 -8.19 12.61
CA LYS A 759 -12.23 -7.90 12.71
C LYS A 759 -11.55 -8.07 11.36
N ASP A 760 -10.68 -7.15 11.03
CA ASP A 760 -9.82 -7.18 9.85
C ASP A 760 -8.84 -8.37 9.83
N SER A 761 -8.77 -9.13 10.92
CA SER A 761 -7.84 -10.24 11.10
C SER A 761 -8.25 -11.56 10.42
N GLY A 762 -9.40 -11.65 9.74
CA GLY A 762 -9.85 -12.90 9.09
C GLY A 762 -10.07 -14.10 10.02
N TYR A 763 -9.74 -13.98 11.30
CA TYR A 763 -9.82 -15.04 12.33
C TYR A 763 -10.82 -14.70 13.43
N ALA A 764 -11.86 -13.98 13.10
CA ALA A 764 -12.84 -13.53 14.07
C ALA A 764 -13.54 -14.71 14.75
N ASN A 765 -13.75 -14.55 16.05
CA ASN A 765 -14.69 -15.30 16.88
C ASN A 765 -14.29 -16.69 17.43
N PHE A 766 -13.02 -17.04 17.42
CA PHE A 766 -12.62 -18.21 18.18
C PHE A 766 -12.60 -17.89 19.69
N ASP A 767 -13.47 -18.52 20.48
CA ASP A 767 -13.45 -18.49 21.94
C ASP A 767 -13.56 -19.93 22.46
N PRO A 768 -12.45 -20.51 22.96
CA PRO A 768 -12.42 -21.87 23.44
C PRO A 768 -13.11 -22.08 24.80
N SER A 769 -13.52 -20.99 25.46
CA SER A 769 -14.06 -21.07 26.82
C SER A 769 -15.58 -21.28 26.88
N VAL A 770 -16.29 -21.21 25.74
CA VAL A 770 -17.76 -21.19 25.74
C VAL A 770 -18.35 -22.27 24.84
N GLN A 771 -19.00 -23.25 25.45
CA GLN A 771 -19.73 -24.27 24.74
C GLN A 771 -21.06 -23.73 24.19
N GLY A 772 -21.48 -24.17 22.99
CA GLY A 772 -22.77 -23.84 22.38
C GLY A 772 -22.91 -22.41 21.89
N MET A 773 -21.80 -21.74 21.65
CA MET A 773 -21.78 -20.37 21.12
C MET A 773 -22.52 -20.23 19.81
N ASN A 774 -23.40 -19.26 19.71
CA ASN A 774 -24.07 -18.92 18.46
C ASN A 774 -23.33 -17.77 17.78
N TYR A 775 -22.73 -18.04 16.62
CA TYR A 775 -21.95 -17.07 15.83
C TYR A 775 -22.78 -16.31 14.78
N ASP A 776 -24.06 -16.68 14.59
CA ASP A 776 -24.93 -16.03 13.61
C ASP A 776 -25.73 -14.86 14.19
N LYS A 777 -25.76 -14.75 15.52
CA LYS A 777 -26.42 -13.68 16.25
C LYS A 777 -25.49 -13.04 17.26
N VAL A 778 -25.74 -11.78 17.56
CA VAL A 778 -24.97 -10.98 18.53
C VAL A 778 -25.86 -10.01 19.28
N TRP A 779 -25.48 -9.65 20.50
CA TRP A 779 -26.00 -8.48 21.18
C TRP A 779 -25.31 -7.24 20.63
N TYR A 780 -26.07 -6.24 20.15
CA TYR A 780 -25.55 -4.96 19.69
C TYR A 780 -26.42 -3.80 20.17
N GLY A 781 -25.85 -2.93 20.99
CA GLY A 781 -26.58 -1.79 21.55
C GLY A 781 -27.84 -2.19 22.33
N GLY A 782 -27.79 -3.33 23.04
CA GLY A 782 -28.89 -3.84 23.86
C GLY A 782 -29.97 -4.65 23.12
N LYS A 783 -29.75 -4.95 21.82
CA LYS A 783 -30.67 -5.76 21.00
C LYS A 783 -29.94 -6.94 20.37
N ILE A 784 -30.66 -8.06 20.16
CA ILE A 784 -30.12 -9.19 19.38
C ILE A 784 -30.34 -8.87 17.90
N ILE A 785 -29.26 -8.92 17.12
CA ILE A 785 -29.27 -8.79 15.65
C ILE A 785 -28.53 -9.96 15.02
N ASN A 786 -28.69 -10.15 13.70
CA ASN A 786 -27.84 -11.08 12.98
C ASN A 786 -26.41 -10.54 12.91
N ALA A 787 -25.41 -11.39 13.10
CA ALA A 787 -24.00 -11.01 13.09
C ALA A 787 -23.59 -10.35 11.77
N LYS A 788 -24.14 -10.79 10.63
CA LYS A 788 -23.91 -10.18 9.30
C LYS A 788 -24.38 -8.72 9.18
N ASP A 789 -25.17 -8.23 10.13
CA ASP A 789 -25.69 -6.87 10.15
C ASP A 789 -24.86 -5.94 11.05
N LEU A 790 -23.80 -6.47 11.70
CA LEU A 790 -22.86 -5.65 12.47
C LEU A 790 -22.16 -4.64 11.57
N PRO A 791 -22.01 -3.39 12.02
CA PRO A 791 -21.09 -2.44 11.38
C PRO A 791 -19.66 -2.98 11.44
N SER A 792 -18.88 -2.74 10.38
CA SER A 792 -17.45 -3.02 10.41
C SER A 792 -16.79 -2.24 11.56
N ASP A 793 -15.80 -2.81 12.22
CA ASP A 793 -15.04 -2.18 13.29
C ASP A 793 -13.84 -1.36 12.78
N ASN A 794 -13.46 -1.57 11.51
CA ASN A 794 -12.40 -0.82 10.83
C ASN A 794 -12.89 -0.33 9.47
N PHE A 795 -12.22 0.62 8.83
CA PHE A 795 -12.59 1.19 7.52
C PHE A 795 -14.07 1.63 7.46
N ASN A 796 -14.55 2.25 8.53
CA ASN A 796 -15.98 2.48 8.77
C ASN A 796 -16.36 3.96 8.82
N SER A 797 -15.59 4.86 8.21
CA SER A 797 -15.97 6.26 8.05
C SER A 797 -17.15 6.38 7.06
N PRO A 798 -18.37 6.74 7.51
CA PRO A 798 -19.53 6.68 6.64
C PRO A 798 -19.55 7.81 5.61
N LEU A 799 -18.86 8.90 5.84
CA LEU A 799 -18.79 10.04 4.92
C LEU A 799 -17.35 10.55 4.87
N LYS A 800 -16.82 10.67 3.67
CA LYS A 800 -15.50 11.23 3.39
C LYS A 800 -15.65 12.34 2.35
N VAL A 801 -15.11 13.53 2.64
CA VAL A 801 -15.00 14.64 1.71
C VAL A 801 -13.53 14.94 1.53
N THR A 802 -13.08 15.02 0.28
CA THR A 802 -11.70 15.37 -0.05
C THR A 802 -11.71 16.45 -1.13
N ALA A 803 -10.87 17.46 -0.98
CA ALA A 803 -10.62 18.46 -2.00
C ALA A 803 -9.12 18.68 -2.11
N GLU A 804 -8.59 18.63 -3.33
CA GLU A 804 -7.18 18.87 -3.65
C GLU A 804 -7.09 20.01 -4.65
N LEU A 805 -6.10 20.87 -4.46
CA LEU A 805 -5.72 21.94 -5.36
C LEU A 805 -4.20 21.95 -5.51
N THR A 806 -3.73 21.76 -6.73
CA THR A 806 -2.33 22.00 -7.11
C THR A 806 -2.29 23.26 -7.94
N SER A 807 -1.43 24.20 -7.56
CA SER A 807 -1.18 25.46 -8.27
C SER A 807 0.27 25.52 -8.66
N VAL A 808 0.54 25.74 -9.95
CA VAL A 808 1.90 25.76 -10.50
C VAL A 808 2.16 27.13 -11.12
N TRP A 809 3.14 27.85 -10.61
CA TRP A 809 3.66 29.10 -11.16
C TRP A 809 4.98 28.82 -11.85
N ASP A 810 4.97 28.47 -13.13
CA ASP A 810 6.16 28.11 -13.89
C ASP A 810 7.17 29.26 -13.96
N GLU A 811 6.73 30.51 -14.11
CA GLU A 811 7.57 31.70 -14.18
C GLU A 811 8.51 31.88 -12.97
N VAL A 812 8.15 31.35 -11.81
CA VAL A 812 8.91 31.47 -10.55
C VAL A 812 9.32 30.12 -9.97
N GLY A 813 9.00 29.02 -10.67
CA GLY A 813 9.32 27.67 -10.27
C GLY A 813 8.64 27.23 -8.96
N VAL A 814 7.41 27.69 -8.68
CA VAL A 814 6.69 27.39 -7.44
C VAL A 814 5.53 26.46 -7.73
N THR A 815 5.46 25.36 -6.97
CA THR A 815 4.31 24.47 -6.93
C THR A 815 3.74 24.45 -5.52
N TRP A 816 2.43 24.67 -5.42
CA TRP A 816 1.71 24.66 -4.14
C TRP A 816 0.55 23.65 -4.19
N PHE A 817 0.70 22.56 -3.44
CA PHE A 817 -0.31 21.53 -3.26
C PHE A 817 -1.06 21.70 -1.94
N ASN A 818 -2.39 21.54 -1.98
CA ASN A 818 -3.26 21.55 -0.82
C ASN A 818 -4.22 20.37 -0.86
N ARG A 819 -4.44 19.71 0.28
CA ARG A 819 -5.47 18.71 0.47
C ARG A 819 -6.28 18.99 1.73
N LEU A 820 -7.57 19.16 1.56
CA LEU A 820 -8.55 19.24 2.63
C LEU A 820 -9.27 17.90 2.72
N GLN A 821 -9.34 17.32 3.89
CA GLN A 821 -10.05 16.07 4.13
C GLN A 821 -10.94 16.18 5.35
N TRP A 822 -12.22 15.82 5.19
CA TRP A 822 -13.17 15.68 6.26
C TRP A 822 -13.77 14.29 6.26
N ASN A 823 -13.67 13.60 7.41
CA ASN A 823 -14.28 12.30 7.65
C ASN A 823 -15.43 12.50 8.64
N GLY A 824 -16.65 12.09 8.27
CA GLY A 824 -17.83 12.20 9.08
C GLY A 824 -17.75 11.40 10.38
N ALA A 825 -18.62 11.71 11.31
CA ALA A 825 -18.75 10.94 12.54
C ALA A 825 -19.07 9.47 12.24
N ARG A 826 -18.47 8.55 13.00
CA ARG A 826 -18.60 7.10 12.80
C ARG A 826 -19.07 6.40 14.06
N SER A 827 -19.63 5.22 13.89
CA SER A 827 -19.90 4.28 14.97
C SER A 827 -19.17 2.96 14.72
N GLN A 828 -18.62 2.40 15.78
CA GLN A 828 -17.90 1.15 15.76
C GLN A 828 -18.58 0.14 16.70
N ALA A 829 -18.58 -1.13 16.31
CA ALA A 829 -18.98 -2.22 17.18
C ALA A 829 -17.76 -2.66 18.01
N GLU A 830 -17.79 -2.37 19.30
CA GLU A 830 -16.72 -2.76 20.23
C GLU A 830 -17.16 -3.95 21.06
N LYS A 831 -16.32 -4.99 21.16
CA LYS A 831 -16.63 -6.18 21.96
C LYS A 831 -16.69 -5.80 23.44
N ALA A 832 -17.82 -6.09 24.08
CA ALA A 832 -18.07 -5.80 25.50
C ALA A 832 -17.52 -6.90 26.41
N ASN A 833 -17.40 -6.60 27.71
CA ASN A 833 -17.09 -7.57 28.77
C ASN A 833 -15.83 -8.40 28.53
N ASN A 834 -14.74 -7.76 28.04
CA ASN A 834 -13.49 -8.44 27.69
C ASN A 834 -13.69 -9.66 26.79
N GLY A 835 -14.80 -9.66 26.03
CA GLY A 835 -15.18 -10.74 25.12
C GLY A 835 -16.01 -11.87 25.76
N ALA A 836 -16.35 -11.79 27.04
CA ALA A 836 -17.21 -12.79 27.67
C ALA A 836 -18.61 -12.80 27.02
N PRO A 837 -19.13 -13.97 26.62
CA PRO A 837 -20.46 -14.08 26.03
C PRO A 837 -21.57 -13.84 27.06
N LYS A 838 -22.69 -13.35 26.56
CA LYS A 838 -23.91 -13.12 27.33
C LYS A 838 -24.96 -14.16 27.01
N PRO A 839 -25.64 -14.76 28.00
CA PRO A 839 -26.73 -15.70 27.76
C PRO A 839 -27.86 -15.09 26.95
N SER A 840 -28.50 -15.91 26.08
CA SER A 840 -29.69 -15.54 25.32
C SER A 840 -30.57 -16.76 25.04
N GLU A 841 -31.75 -16.53 24.50
CA GLU A 841 -32.67 -17.58 23.99
C GLU A 841 -32.07 -18.38 22.82
N TYR A 842 -31.03 -17.84 22.15
CA TYR A 842 -30.33 -18.49 21.03
C TYR A 842 -29.01 -19.15 21.47
N GLY A 843 -28.77 -19.31 22.76
CA GLY A 843 -27.50 -19.72 23.36
C GLY A 843 -26.59 -18.50 23.74
N PRO A 844 -25.37 -18.76 24.17
CA PRO A 844 -24.42 -17.67 24.45
C PRO A 844 -24.09 -16.84 23.21
N LEU A 845 -24.13 -15.51 23.30
CA LEU A 845 -23.85 -14.57 22.22
C LEU A 845 -22.76 -13.58 22.64
N PHE A 846 -21.90 -13.20 21.72
CA PHE A 846 -21.02 -12.05 21.93
C PHE A 846 -21.82 -10.76 22.06
N GLU A 847 -21.44 -9.90 23.02
CA GLU A 847 -22.01 -8.59 23.17
C GLU A 847 -21.09 -7.53 22.59
N TYR A 848 -21.67 -6.63 21.77
CA TYR A 848 -21.01 -5.48 21.20
C TYR A 848 -21.70 -4.19 21.67
N LYS A 849 -20.89 -3.25 22.14
CA LYS A 849 -21.32 -1.87 22.45
C LYS A 849 -21.17 -1.01 21.20
N LYS A 850 -22.08 -0.05 21.05
CA LYS A 850 -21.97 0.95 19.99
C LYS A 850 -21.16 2.11 20.50
N ARG A 851 -19.94 2.29 19.96
CA ARG A 851 -19.07 3.43 20.29
C ARG A 851 -19.16 4.48 19.19
N HIS A 852 -19.29 5.75 19.60
CA HIS A 852 -19.35 6.89 18.71
C HIS A 852 -18.04 7.66 18.68
N TYR A 853 -17.62 8.07 17.48
CA TYR A 853 -16.46 8.92 17.23
C TYR A 853 -16.91 10.18 16.48
N SER A 854 -16.37 11.33 16.87
CA SER A 854 -16.64 12.61 16.23
C SER A 854 -16.09 12.67 14.81
N SER A 855 -16.60 13.59 13.99
CA SER A 855 -16.00 13.90 12.70
C SER A 855 -14.57 14.42 12.85
N ARG A 856 -13.76 14.23 11.80
CA ARG A 856 -12.33 14.57 11.77
C ARG A 856 -12.07 15.46 10.55
N PHE A 857 -11.26 16.50 10.74
CA PHE A 857 -10.85 17.39 9.66
C PHE A 857 -9.33 17.56 9.66
N THR A 858 -8.72 17.49 8.49
CA THR A 858 -7.30 17.77 8.26
C THR A 858 -7.12 18.65 7.03
N TRP A 859 -6.15 19.55 7.10
CA TRP A 859 -5.62 20.28 5.97
C TRP A 859 -4.12 19.99 5.89
N ASP A 860 -3.69 19.40 4.76
CA ASP A 860 -2.30 19.13 4.45
C ASP A 860 -1.87 20.03 3.31
N THR A 861 -0.64 20.57 3.36
CA THR A 861 -0.09 21.44 2.32
C THR A 861 1.37 21.11 2.04
N LYS A 862 1.79 21.27 0.80
CA LYS A 862 3.17 21.16 0.37
C LYS A 862 3.50 22.33 -0.55
N LEU A 863 4.58 23.05 -0.26
CA LEU A 863 5.14 24.10 -1.10
C LEU A 863 6.49 23.64 -1.60
N SER A 864 6.65 23.58 -2.92
CA SER A 864 7.91 23.26 -3.61
C SER A 864 8.38 24.48 -4.36
N TRP A 865 9.69 24.72 -4.37
CA TRP A 865 10.32 25.81 -5.09
C TRP A 865 11.55 25.32 -5.84
N GLN A 866 11.58 25.57 -7.13
CA GLN A 866 12.66 25.30 -8.06
C GLN A 866 13.27 26.62 -8.52
N PRO A 867 14.29 27.15 -7.81
CA PRO A 867 14.87 28.46 -8.11
C PRO A 867 15.63 28.42 -9.43
N GLU A 868 15.39 29.39 -10.31
CA GLU A 868 16.08 29.50 -11.61
C GLU A 868 17.60 29.61 -11.48
N PHE A 869 18.10 30.25 -10.40
CA PHE A 869 19.53 30.40 -10.15
C PHE A 869 20.22 29.11 -9.70
N ALA A 870 19.49 28.08 -9.33
CA ALA A 870 20.00 26.77 -8.90
C ALA A 870 19.34 25.68 -9.72
N TYR A 871 19.70 25.60 -10.98
CA TYR A 871 19.13 24.65 -11.95
C TYR A 871 19.10 23.23 -11.41
N GLY A 872 17.92 22.58 -11.51
CA GLY A 872 17.69 21.22 -11.05
C GLY A 872 17.43 21.07 -9.54
N VAL A 873 17.63 22.11 -8.74
CA VAL A 873 17.35 22.05 -7.29
C VAL A 873 15.86 22.28 -7.02
N ASP A 874 15.24 21.39 -6.21
CA ASP A 874 13.90 21.56 -5.67
C ASP A 874 13.96 21.54 -4.14
N ILE A 875 13.41 22.56 -3.51
CA ILE A 875 13.27 22.67 -2.05
C ILE A 875 11.80 22.63 -1.70
N SER A 876 11.37 21.69 -0.86
CA SER A 876 9.97 21.62 -0.45
C SER A 876 9.79 21.55 1.05
N VAL A 877 8.73 22.24 1.51
CA VAL A 877 8.23 22.18 2.88
C VAL A 877 6.81 21.61 2.85
N GLU A 878 6.59 20.61 3.67
CA GLU A 878 5.28 19.99 3.82
C GLU A 878 4.79 20.17 5.25
N VAL A 879 3.53 20.52 5.41
CA VAL A 879 2.85 20.65 6.69
C VAL A 879 1.58 19.81 6.65
N ASN A 880 1.58 18.71 7.40
CA ASN A 880 0.38 17.89 7.61
C ASN A 880 -0.40 18.41 8.81
N ASN A 881 -1.74 18.36 8.75
CA ASN A 881 -2.64 18.88 9.76
C ASN A 881 -2.30 20.34 10.14
N VAL A 882 -2.31 21.24 9.14
CA VAL A 882 -1.95 22.68 9.27
C VAL A 882 -2.66 23.36 10.44
N LEU A 883 -3.94 23.05 10.65
CA LEU A 883 -4.77 23.64 11.71
C LEU A 883 -4.49 23.01 13.08
N ASN A 884 -3.67 22.00 13.16
CA ASN A 884 -3.40 21.25 14.39
C ASN A 884 -4.66 20.73 15.08
N THR A 885 -5.62 20.22 14.29
CA THR A 885 -6.87 19.68 14.80
C THR A 885 -6.63 18.43 15.62
N LYS A 886 -7.26 18.35 16.79
CA LYS A 886 -7.16 17.21 17.70
C LYS A 886 -8.28 16.21 17.43
N ASN A 887 -8.04 15.28 16.51
CA ASN A 887 -9.01 14.30 16.07
C ASN A 887 -8.89 13.00 16.88
N VAL A 888 -9.97 12.56 17.54
CA VAL A 888 -9.99 11.26 18.23
C VAL A 888 -10.11 10.17 17.17
N ASN A 889 -9.15 9.23 17.15
CA ASN A 889 -9.11 8.16 16.19
C ASN A 889 -9.52 6.80 16.79
N ASP A 890 -9.20 6.55 18.08
CA ASP A 890 -9.57 5.30 18.78
C ASP A 890 -9.60 5.50 20.31
N TYR A 891 -9.98 4.43 21.02
CA TYR A 891 -9.87 4.33 22.46
C TYR A 891 -9.01 3.13 22.81
N ILE A 892 -8.13 3.30 23.76
CA ILE A 892 -7.23 2.26 24.26
C ILE A 892 -7.64 1.95 25.70
N THR A 893 -7.87 0.68 26.02
CA THR A 893 -8.08 0.23 27.39
C THR A 893 -6.75 -0.21 27.97
N TYR A 894 -6.40 0.32 29.13
CA TYR A 894 -5.20 -0.03 29.87
C TYR A 894 -5.50 -0.02 31.36
N GLN A 895 -5.18 -1.08 32.08
CA GLN A 895 -5.50 -1.25 33.51
C GLN A 895 -6.97 -0.88 33.82
N ASP A 896 -7.90 -1.46 33.04
CA ASP A 896 -9.36 -1.23 33.12
C ASP A 896 -9.80 0.24 32.98
N LYS A 897 -8.89 1.14 32.61
CA LYS A 897 -9.15 2.54 32.28
C LYS A 897 -9.12 2.77 30.77
N GLU A 898 -9.99 3.62 30.31
CA GLU A 898 -10.12 3.97 28.90
C GLU A 898 -9.46 5.31 28.60
N TYR A 899 -8.64 5.35 27.56
CA TYR A 899 -7.89 6.51 27.10
C TYR A 899 -8.18 6.79 25.64
N LYS A 900 -8.21 8.06 25.25
CA LYS A 900 -8.37 8.49 23.87
C LYS A 900 -7.04 8.39 23.11
N SER A 901 -7.06 7.73 21.96
CA SER A 901 -6.02 7.83 20.93
C SER A 901 -6.41 8.91 19.92
N TYR A 902 -5.43 9.63 19.40
CA TYR A 902 -5.64 10.74 18.47
C TYR A 902 -4.90 10.48 17.15
N GLU A 903 -5.37 11.09 16.05
CA GLU A 903 -4.58 11.24 14.84
C GLU A 903 -3.35 12.12 15.11
N PRO A 904 -2.29 12.04 14.28
CA PRO A 904 -1.14 12.92 14.40
C PRO A 904 -1.54 14.38 14.42
N GLY A 905 -0.92 15.17 15.29
CA GLY A 905 -1.02 16.62 15.27
C GLY A 905 -0.30 17.22 14.06
N ARG A 906 -0.03 18.53 14.11
CA ARG A 906 0.73 19.20 13.03
C ARG A 906 2.11 18.59 12.89
N GLN A 907 2.48 18.24 11.66
CA GLN A 907 3.79 17.68 11.32
C GLN A 907 4.46 18.52 10.23
N PHE A 908 5.76 18.76 10.37
CA PHE A 908 6.57 19.46 9.39
C PHE A 908 7.60 18.50 8.77
N TRP A 909 7.74 18.58 7.46
CA TRP A 909 8.78 17.89 6.71
C TRP A 909 9.56 18.88 5.85
N LEU A 910 10.85 18.68 5.74
CA LEU A 910 11.72 19.42 4.83
C LEU A 910 12.33 18.44 3.83
N GLN A 911 12.32 18.80 2.55
CA GLN A 911 12.97 18.03 1.49
C GLN A 911 13.82 18.94 0.61
N VAL A 912 14.95 18.42 0.19
CA VAL A 912 15.76 18.98 -0.89
C VAL A 912 16.01 17.87 -1.90
N SER A 913 15.81 18.16 -3.17
CA SER A 913 16.12 17.24 -4.26
C SER A 913 16.85 17.97 -5.39
N TYR A 914 17.53 17.17 -6.20
CA TYR A 914 18.26 17.64 -7.37
C TYR A 914 17.92 16.73 -8.56
N ASP A 915 17.46 17.35 -9.64
CA ASP A 915 17.17 16.70 -10.92
C ASP A 915 18.22 17.16 -11.95
N TYR A 916 18.87 16.17 -12.64
CA TYR A 916 19.88 16.38 -13.67
C TYR A 916 19.37 15.90 -15.01
#